data_3e8bf153a5ff77eedc0f11ee0d869b91
#
_entry.id   3e8bf153a5ff77eedc0f11ee0d869b91
#
_cell.length_a   1.000
_cell.length_b   1.000
_cell.length_c   1.000
_cell.angle_alpha   90.00
_cell.angle_beta   90.00
_cell.angle_gamma   90.00
#
_symmetry.space_group_name_H-M   'P 1'
#
loop_
_entity.id
_entity.type
_entity.pdbx_description
1 polymer ?
#
loop_
_entity_poly.entity_id
_entity_poly.type
_entity_poly.pdbx_seq_one_letter_code
_entity_poly.pdbx_strand_id
1 'polypeptide(L)'
;MKLKRQHFSSGFLAILMLVLMAVSTTSCKDTETVDTSGFQLHYTSMTDIAPSMSGYVIANPSYKGLPPSDFAITRITFGEEGEAYTGDSFQIDASSGSIEILNTDNLSVGVYRISVSCVSGGTTYSFPDIVEVNFLKPVPDGIVVEPNLLTADYNDILDANSEAEMPTAQVTTDNSAEHITITGYAISNVRRGDVIYDNTANPLFAISETGEISIVKGHDEATETNLVPGVYTIDLKLNTRAADANSELGIYTDALQVNVISAPRGLSYADGYVEAGDGTSEHPMRGFTSEAPVLRGSAEGVNYAIVAVKRNGVEDESAMAKFSIDAATGIITIGDDHGFVIDDVYTVDVSVTNAYSAEGEVYVGEDALTVTVVDWVSAPISLSYGNVSAQRLIEFTASPEYEGGTTALVYSFDNLDESLADYLSIDSETGVISAAQMHEITPGDYTVVVKASNFVGEITGTMNLHVDEHPCYFTYIRYGNNLGLDETTEASQFRFHSLSEIQSMGTITPTTDINPNSGATVRWSSRQVIQSAGITVDENSGVLNLGTTADNWEGENGRQLPVVFVTATAALDGFSYSRTVPVFFHFSKPYNNASYNIENVTVEYTPFVFHVSPQRGGRSAVPVITGIADYSTFYMDYRRAFNYYNLNGVKSDGTPFVDGQPNASGGSFMQNMWIACGNGSNLGQKTPVSFFQSNGRTPKTDPTSNTLLYVDNTAGSSNKYSVVVNPNMWYDDGWADGVFHGQITITNIGLNAASDLNNAVQTFPIAIWFDKSLN
;
A
#
# COMPACT_ATOMS: atom_id res chain seq x y z
N MET A 1 24.43 -11.59 -74.81
CA MET A 1 25.54 -11.98 -73.96
C MET A 1 25.11 -13.23 -73.18
N LYS A 2 25.66 -14.41 -73.61
CA LYS A 2 25.24 -15.73 -73.11
C LYS A 2 26.09 -16.09 -71.90
N LEU A 3 25.44 -16.30 -70.71
CA LEU A 3 26.11 -16.90 -69.56
C LEU A 3 26.00 -18.42 -69.63
N LYS A 4 27.12 -19.08 -69.62
CA LYS A 4 27.27 -20.53 -69.56
C LYS A 4 26.91 -21.06 -68.17
N ARG A 5 25.98 -22.00 -68.13
CA ARG A 5 25.77 -22.88 -67.00
C ARG A 5 26.88 -23.89 -66.87
N GLN A 6 27.64 -23.93 -65.82
CA GLN A 6 28.48 -25.06 -65.45
C GLN A 6 27.67 -26.10 -64.68
N HIS A 7 27.60 -27.31 -65.22
CA HIS A 7 27.12 -28.50 -64.57
C HIS A 7 28.14 -28.98 -63.51
N PHE A 8 27.87 -28.90 -62.24
CA PHE A 8 28.62 -29.69 -61.28
C PHE A 8 28.07 -31.13 -61.29
N SER A 9 28.99 -32.08 -61.49
CA SER A 9 28.67 -33.49 -61.67
C SER A 9 28.14 -34.10 -60.36
N SER A 10 27.03 -34.81 -60.42
CA SER A 10 26.39 -35.57 -59.38
C SER A 10 27.27 -36.65 -58.71
N GLY A 11 28.45 -36.87 -59.18
CA GLY A 11 29.39 -37.86 -58.64
C GLY A 11 30.11 -37.41 -57.37
N PHE A 12 30.34 -36.09 -57.21
CA PHE A 12 31.05 -35.59 -56.04
C PHE A 12 30.17 -35.55 -54.79
N LEU A 13 28.84 -35.37 -54.94
CA LEU A 13 27.91 -35.38 -53.86
C LEU A 13 27.66 -36.79 -53.30
N ALA A 14 27.74 -37.83 -54.18
CA ALA A 14 27.62 -39.23 -53.76
C ALA A 14 28.81 -39.73 -52.97
N ILE A 15 30.02 -39.28 -53.30
CA ILE A 15 31.23 -39.63 -52.55
C ILE A 15 31.30 -38.91 -51.25
N LEU A 16 30.83 -37.67 -51.16
CA LEU A 16 30.74 -36.91 -49.89
C LEU A 16 29.71 -37.50 -48.93
N MET A 17 28.56 -37.99 -49.40
CA MET A 17 27.57 -38.70 -48.61
C MET A 17 28.04 -40.08 -48.15
N LEU A 18 28.84 -40.82 -48.98
CA LEU A 18 29.39 -42.10 -48.55
C LEU A 18 30.48 -41.95 -47.48
N VAL A 19 31.25 -40.86 -47.53
CA VAL A 19 32.26 -40.56 -46.47
C VAL A 19 31.59 -40.11 -45.19
N LEU A 20 30.48 -39.37 -45.27
CA LEU A 20 29.70 -39.03 -44.08
C LEU A 20 28.97 -40.23 -43.47
N MET A 21 28.52 -41.22 -44.25
CA MET A 21 27.90 -42.43 -43.72
C MET A 21 28.93 -43.46 -43.18
N ALA A 22 30.18 -43.39 -43.61
CA ALA A 22 31.23 -44.29 -43.11
C ALA A 22 31.81 -43.86 -41.77
N VAL A 23 31.51 -42.61 -41.30
CA VAL A 23 31.92 -42.10 -39.97
C VAL A 23 30.90 -42.37 -38.91
N SER A 24 29.68 -42.82 -39.28
CA SER A 24 28.56 -43.02 -38.30
C SER A 24 28.35 -44.47 -37.86
N THR A 25 29.26 -45.40 -38.14
CA THR A 25 29.17 -46.79 -37.66
C THR A 25 30.44 -47.27 -36.94
N THR A 26 30.92 -46.48 -35.97
CA THR A 26 31.73 -47.06 -34.91
C THR A 26 30.80 -47.20 -33.70
N SER A 27 30.28 -48.39 -33.54
CA SER A 27 29.62 -48.88 -32.33
C SER A 27 30.50 -48.57 -31.14
N CYS A 28 30.00 -47.70 -30.25
CA CYS A 28 30.56 -47.56 -28.93
C CYS A 28 30.46 -48.88 -28.17
N LYS A 29 31.57 -49.49 -27.86
CA LYS A 29 31.69 -50.35 -26.72
C LYS A 29 31.78 -49.45 -25.49
N ASP A 30 30.88 -49.65 -24.56
CA ASP A 30 30.84 -49.04 -23.26
C ASP A 30 32.14 -49.26 -22.52
N THR A 31 33.01 -48.29 -22.57
CA THR A 31 33.91 -47.90 -21.51
C THR A 31 33.85 -46.38 -21.55
N GLU A 32 32.98 -45.83 -20.74
CA GLU A 32 33.03 -44.41 -20.43
C GLU A 32 34.39 -44.09 -19.81
N THR A 33 35.38 -43.81 -20.67
CA THR A 33 36.50 -42.98 -20.20
C THR A 33 35.96 -41.59 -20.09
N VAL A 34 35.52 -41.26 -18.90
CA VAL A 34 35.15 -39.90 -18.58
C VAL A 34 36.35 -39.03 -18.85
N ASP A 35 36.25 -38.20 -19.86
CA ASP A 35 37.30 -37.23 -20.18
C ASP A 35 37.33 -36.16 -19.08
N THR A 36 38.19 -36.39 -18.09
CA THR A 36 38.43 -35.46 -16.98
C THR A 36 39.23 -34.21 -17.43
N SER A 37 39.74 -34.17 -18.65
CA SER A 37 40.50 -33.05 -19.19
C SER A 37 39.61 -31.87 -19.59
N GLY A 38 38.28 -31.99 -19.55
CA GLY A 38 37.31 -31.01 -19.98
C GLY A 38 36.35 -30.52 -18.90
N PHE A 39 36.67 -30.72 -17.59
CA PHE A 39 35.81 -30.24 -16.53
C PHE A 39 35.68 -28.71 -16.61
N GLN A 40 34.43 -28.23 -16.65
CA GLN A 40 34.07 -26.81 -16.66
C GLN A 40 33.06 -26.56 -15.59
N LEU A 41 33.19 -25.41 -14.92
CA LEU A 41 32.27 -24.89 -13.94
C LEU A 41 31.81 -23.51 -14.35
N HIS A 42 30.56 -23.23 -14.19
CA HIS A 42 29.97 -21.94 -14.54
C HIS A 42 28.91 -21.52 -13.51
N TYR A 43 29.11 -20.35 -12.92
CA TYR A 43 28.11 -19.68 -12.10
C TYR A 43 27.31 -18.74 -12.97
N THR A 44 26.01 -18.65 -12.71
CA THR A 44 25.22 -17.54 -13.22
C THR A 44 25.61 -16.33 -12.38
N SER A 45 26.26 -15.35 -12.99
CA SER A 45 26.71 -14.16 -12.28
C SER A 45 25.50 -13.39 -11.77
N MET A 46 25.43 -13.20 -10.46
CA MET A 46 24.65 -12.14 -9.90
C MET A 46 25.44 -10.85 -10.16
N THR A 47 24.89 -9.97 -10.97
CA THR A 47 25.61 -8.73 -11.30
C THR A 47 25.47 -7.67 -10.23
N ASP A 48 24.33 -7.63 -9.55
CA ASP A 48 24.03 -6.55 -8.60
C ASP A 48 23.45 -7.10 -7.28
N ILE A 49 23.95 -6.65 -6.14
CA ILE A 49 23.36 -6.85 -4.82
C ILE A 49 23.14 -5.51 -4.12
N ALA A 50 22.11 -5.45 -3.31
CA ALA A 50 21.71 -4.29 -2.53
C ALA A 50 21.92 -4.53 -1.03
N PRO A 51 21.99 -3.47 -0.21
CA PRO A 51 22.09 -3.60 1.24
C PRO A 51 21.02 -4.47 1.89
N SER A 52 19.80 -4.50 1.31
CA SER A 52 18.67 -5.30 1.81
C SER A 52 18.73 -6.80 1.45
N MET A 53 19.77 -7.25 0.75
CA MET A 53 19.85 -8.62 0.23
C MET A 53 20.72 -9.56 1.09
N SER A 54 20.84 -9.31 2.38
CA SER A 54 21.42 -10.29 3.32
C SER A 54 20.60 -11.59 3.32
N GLY A 55 21.30 -12.75 3.29
CA GLY A 55 20.67 -14.04 3.14
C GLY A 55 20.38 -14.45 1.69
N TYR A 56 20.72 -13.63 0.71
CA TYR A 56 20.57 -13.99 -0.70
C TYR A 56 21.55 -15.12 -1.08
N VAL A 57 21.05 -16.06 -1.90
CA VAL A 57 21.83 -17.23 -2.33
C VAL A 57 22.08 -17.19 -3.83
N ILE A 58 23.35 -17.14 -4.23
CA ILE A 58 23.77 -17.37 -5.60
C ILE A 58 23.62 -18.85 -5.88
N ALA A 59 22.83 -19.20 -6.89
CA ALA A 59 22.47 -20.57 -7.22
C ALA A 59 23.69 -21.47 -7.50
N ASN A 60 23.47 -22.76 -7.37
CA ASN A 60 24.45 -23.80 -7.65
C ASN A 60 25.06 -23.61 -9.05
N PRO A 61 26.36 -23.81 -9.23
CA PRO A 61 26.97 -23.71 -10.53
C PRO A 61 26.51 -24.83 -11.47
N SER A 62 26.42 -24.54 -12.75
CA SER A 62 26.33 -25.55 -13.78
C SER A 62 27.72 -26.09 -14.11
N TYR A 63 27.81 -27.36 -14.49
CA TYR A 63 29.09 -27.96 -14.80
C TYR A 63 29.01 -28.92 -16.01
N LYS A 64 30.16 -29.13 -16.60
CA LYS A 64 30.38 -30.17 -17.62
C LYS A 64 31.45 -31.12 -17.13
N GLY A 65 31.15 -32.41 -17.10
CA GLY A 65 32.02 -33.45 -16.59
C GLY A 65 31.39 -34.23 -15.46
N LEU A 66 32.18 -34.84 -14.57
CA LEU A 66 31.66 -35.55 -13.38
C LEU A 66 31.14 -34.58 -12.36
N PRO A 67 30.10 -34.96 -11.53
CA PRO A 67 29.55 -34.12 -10.49
C PRO A 67 30.66 -33.60 -9.56
N PRO A 68 30.70 -32.28 -9.31
CA PRO A 68 31.63 -31.70 -8.35
C PRO A 68 31.13 -31.81 -6.91
N SER A 69 32.08 -31.81 -5.98
CA SER A 69 31.90 -31.80 -4.52
C SER A 69 33.00 -30.96 -3.87
N ASP A 70 32.93 -30.82 -2.56
CA ASP A 70 33.96 -30.14 -1.75
C ASP A 70 34.28 -28.75 -2.24
N PHE A 71 33.21 -27.98 -2.51
CA PHE A 71 33.32 -26.58 -2.90
C PHE A 71 33.90 -25.74 -1.77
N ALA A 72 34.81 -24.85 -2.12
CA ALA A 72 35.39 -23.89 -1.18
C ALA A 72 35.70 -22.55 -1.86
N ILE A 73 35.44 -21.46 -1.16
CA ILE A 73 35.98 -20.14 -1.55
C ILE A 73 37.46 -20.12 -1.24
N THR A 74 38.27 -19.87 -2.25
CA THR A 74 39.74 -19.83 -2.11
C THR A 74 40.28 -18.42 -1.96
N ARG A 75 39.61 -17.45 -2.52
CA ARG A 75 39.95 -16.03 -2.45
C ARG A 75 38.76 -15.17 -2.77
N ILE A 76 38.68 -14.03 -2.11
CA ILE A 76 37.78 -12.93 -2.51
C ILE A 76 38.61 -11.68 -2.68
N THR A 77 38.40 -10.97 -3.77
CA THR A 77 39.01 -9.65 -4.01
C THR A 77 37.94 -8.60 -4.18
N PHE A 78 38.30 -7.36 -3.82
CA PHE A 78 37.44 -6.19 -3.92
C PHE A 78 38.11 -5.11 -4.76
N GLY A 79 37.28 -4.38 -5.53
CA GLY A 79 37.69 -3.26 -6.35
C GLY A 79 38.51 -3.62 -7.59
N GLU A 80 38.92 -2.61 -8.34
CA GLU A 80 39.70 -2.79 -9.58
C GLU A 80 41.12 -3.27 -9.32
N GLU A 81 41.73 -2.80 -8.24
CA GLU A 81 43.09 -3.17 -7.86
C GLU A 81 43.18 -4.59 -7.27
N GLY A 82 42.04 -5.24 -7.03
CA GLY A 82 41.95 -6.61 -6.57
C GLY A 82 42.43 -6.79 -5.13
N GLU A 83 42.13 -5.86 -4.23
CA GLU A 83 42.46 -5.93 -2.82
C GLU A 83 41.82 -7.16 -2.18
N ALA A 84 42.55 -7.82 -1.26
CA ALA A 84 42.03 -9.00 -0.60
C ALA A 84 40.90 -8.65 0.36
N TYR A 85 39.72 -9.24 0.16
CA TYR A 85 38.62 -9.17 1.13
C TYR A 85 38.75 -10.31 2.14
N THR A 86 38.78 -9.96 3.42
CA THR A 86 38.96 -10.91 4.52
C THR A 86 37.72 -10.99 5.44
N GLY A 87 36.61 -10.36 5.07
CA GLY A 87 35.35 -10.44 5.80
C GLY A 87 34.65 -11.78 5.64
N ASP A 88 33.58 -11.95 6.39
CA ASP A 88 32.77 -13.18 6.49
C ASP A 88 31.40 -13.07 5.77
N SER A 89 31.22 -12.08 4.91
CA SER A 89 29.93 -11.83 4.25
C SER A 89 29.55 -12.87 3.20
N PHE A 90 30.49 -13.74 2.75
CA PHE A 90 30.19 -14.74 1.74
C PHE A 90 30.51 -16.14 2.26
N GLN A 91 29.57 -17.06 2.14
CA GLN A 91 29.72 -18.46 2.51
C GLN A 91 29.34 -19.37 1.34
N ILE A 92 30.10 -20.43 1.10
CA ILE A 92 29.80 -21.45 0.10
C ILE A 92 29.32 -22.74 0.75
N ASP A 93 28.28 -23.34 0.21
CA ASP A 93 27.89 -24.70 0.59
C ASP A 93 28.82 -25.70 -0.10
N ALA A 94 29.52 -26.49 0.69
CA ALA A 94 30.54 -27.42 0.21
C ALA A 94 29.99 -28.57 -0.67
N SER A 95 28.68 -28.85 -0.57
CA SER A 95 28.05 -29.95 -1.32
C SER A 95 27.46 -29.47 -2.64
N SER A 96 26.84 -28.30 -2.65
CA SER A 96 26.10 -27.76 -3.81
C SER A 96 26.87 -26.71 -4.61
N GLY A 97 27.81 -26.03 -3.95
CA GLY A 97 28.53 -24.88 -4.53
C GLY A 97 27.71 -23.58 -4.54
N SER A 98 26.53 -23.55 -3.93
CA SER A 98 25.80 -22.28 -3.79
C SER A 98 26.55 -21.33 -2.86
N ILE A 99 26.49 -20.04 -3.15
CA ILE A 99 27.15 -19.00 -2.33
C ILE A 99 26.08 -18.13 -1.68
N GLU A 100 26.06 -18.08 -0.37
CA GLU A 100 25.18 -17.25 0.42
C GLU A 100 25.88 -15.96 0.82
N ILE A 101 25.14 -14.85 0.75
CA ILE A 101 25.57 -13.55 1.23
C ILE A 101 24.99 -13.36 2.63
N LEU A 102 25.79 -13.64 3.66
CA LEU A 102 25.34 -13.67 5.06
C LEU A 102 24.99 -12.30 5.61
N ASN A 103 25.78 -11.29 5.27
CA ASN A 103 25.62 -9.93 5.80
C ASN A 103 26.12 -8.91 4.81
N THR A 104 25.23 -8.00 4.40
CA THR A 104 25.54 -6.91 3.49
C THR A 104 26.05 -5.66 4.19
N ASP A 105 25.88 -5.51 5.51
CA ASP A 105 26.27 -4.30 6.25
C ASP A 105 27.81 -4.10 6.29
N ASN A 106 28.57 -5.18 6.12
CA ASN A 106 30.03 -5.16 6.12
C ASN A 106 30.64 -5.03 4.72
N LEU A 107 29.82 -4.87 3.68
CA LEU A 107 30.27 -4.74 2.31
C LEU A 107 30.45 -3.25 1.93
N SER A 108 31.58 -2.94 1.34
CA SER A 108 31.79 -1.63 0.69
C SER A 108 31.20 -1.64 -0.73
N VAL A 109 30.68 -0.51 -1.18
CA VAL A 109 30.17 -0.36 -2.53
C VAL A 109 31.29 -0.63 -3.56
N GLY A 110 31.01 -1.50 -4.52
CA GLY A 110 31.97 -1.91 -5.54
C GLY A 110 31.87 -3.38 -5.92
N VAL A 111 32.85 -3.86 -6.65
CA VAL A 111 32.86 -5.19 -7.23
C VAL A 111 33.68 -6.16 -6.40
N TYR A 112 33.05 -7.28 -6.00
CA TYR A 112 33.70 -8.41 -5.37
C TYR A 112 33.88 -9.54 -6.37
N ARG A 113 35.09 -10.14 -6.44
CA ARG A 113 35.38 -11.28 -7.29
C ARG A 113 35.73 -12.47 -6.42
N ILE A 114 34.97 -13.56 -6.57
CA ILE A 114 35.08 -14.74 -5.74
C ILE A 114 35.70 -15.86 -6.57
N SER A 115 36.81 -16.39 -6.05
CA SER A 115 37.50 -17.56 -6.61
C SER A 115 37.06 -18.81 -5.86
N VAL A 116 36.69 -19.87 -6.60
CA VAL A 116 36.14 -21.11 -6.06
C VAL A 116 37.00 -22.29 -6.46
N SER A 117 37.17 -23.25 -5.55
CA SER A 117 37.69 -24.58 -5.87
C SER A 117 36.64 -25.66 -5.61
N CYS A 118 36.73 -26.76 -6.35
CA CYS A 118 35.93 -27.98 -6.13
C CYS A 118 36.70 -29.22 -6.53
N VAL A 119 36.19 -30.39 -6.11
CA VAL A 119 36.72 -31.69 -6.47
C VAL A 119 35.77 -32.36 -7.45
N SER A 120 36.27 -32.81 -8.61
CA SER A 120 35.51 -33.62 -9.56
C SER A 120 36.36 -34.80 -10.04
N GLY A 121 35.82 -36.02 -9.97
CA GLY A 121 36.53 -37.22 -10.33
C GLY A 121 37.82 -37.44 -9.56
N GLY A 122 37.92 -36.99 -8.31
CA GLY A 122 39.13 -37.08 -7.48
C GLY A 122 40.23 -36.05 -7.78
N THR A 123 39.97 -35.11 -8.71
CA THR A 123 40.89 -34.00 -9.08
C THR A 123 40.35 -32.68 -8.56
N THR A 124 41.21 -31.89 -7.91
CA THR A 124 40.84 -30.53 -7.44
C THR A 124 41.02 -29.56 -8.61
N TYR A 125 39.97 -28.81 -8.84
CA TYR A 125 39.95 -27.71 -9.84
C TYR A 125 39.83 -26.37 -9.11
N SER A 126 40.49 -25.37 -9.66
CA SER A 126 40.47 -24.01 -9.12
C SER A 126 40.04 -23.03 -10.21
N PHE A 127 39.09 -22.18 -9.89
CA PHE A 127 38.47 -21.21 -10.79
C PHE A 127 38.67 -19.82 -10.22
N PRO A 128 39.66 -19.07 -10.67
CA PRO A 128 39.88 -17.72 -10.20
C PRO A 128 38.77 -16.80 -10.71
N ASP A 129 38.28 -15.93 -9.82
CA ASP A 129 37.33 -14.84 -10.09
C ASP A 129 36.08 -15.29 -10.90
N ILE A 130 35.61 -16.51 -10.61
CA ILE A 130 34.51 -17.14 -11.37
C ILE A 130 33.14 -16.52 -11.07
N VAL A 131 32.99 -15.88 -9.92
CA VAL A 131 31.76 -15.14 -9.54
C VAL A 131 32.10 -13.69 -9.33
N GLU A 132 31.37 -12.82 -9.99
CA GLU A 132 31.46 -11.38 -9.81
C GLU A 132 30.17 -10.87 -9.17
N VAL A 133 30.32 -10.15 -8.07
CA VAL A 133 29.22 -9.57 -7.29
C VAL A 133 29.45 -8.07 -7.18
N ASN A 134 28.52 -7.30 -7.72
CA ASN A 134 28.55 -5.84 -7.65
C ASN A 134 27.68 -5.35 -6.50
N PHE A 135 28.30 -4.83 -5.43
CA PHE A 135 27.56 -4.26 -4.34
C PHE A 135 27.25 -2.78 -4.61
N LEU A 136 25.96 -2.48 -4.71
CA LEU A 136 25.48 -1.17 -5.14
C LEU A 136 25.39 -0.18 -3.99
N LYS A 137 25.72 1.07 -4.28
CA LYS A 137 25.29 2.19 -3.44
C LYS A 137 23.76 2.30 -3.57
N PRO A 138 23.02 2.32 -2.42
CA PRO A 138 21.56 2.25 -2.49
C PRO A 138 20.94 3.49 -3.12
N VAL A 139 21.43 4.69 -2.76
CA VAL A 139 20.87 5.97 -3.23
C VAL A 139 22.01 7.01 -3.35
N PRO A 140 21.85 8.07 -4.13
CA PRO A 140 22.75 9.22 -4.14
C PRO A 140 22.88 9.88 -2.76
N ASP A 141 24.02 10.49 -2.45
CA ASP A 141 24.22 11.23 -1.19
C ASP A 141 23.36 12.49 -1.11
N GLY A 142 22.92 13.01 -2.25
CA GLY A 142 22.07 14.17 -2.35
C GLY A 142 21.53 14.37 -3.76
N ILE A 143 20.61 15.31 -3.86
CA ILE A 143 20.04 15.77 -5.13
C ILE A 143 20.16 17.28 -5.23
N VAL A 144 20.17 17.79 -6.45
CA VAL A 144 20.04 19.21 -6.75
C VAL A 144 18.81 19.39 -7.62
N VAL A 145 17.92 20.29 -7.23
CA VAL A 145 16.73 20.67 -8.01
C VAL A 145 16.90 22.10 -8.48
N GLU A 146 16.89 22.31 -9.78
CA GLU A 146 17.08 23.66 -10.36
C GLU A 146 15.95 23.97 -11.36
N PRO A 147 15.30 25.14 -11.19
CA PRO A 147 15.36 26.03 -10.04
C PRO A 147 14.74 25.37 -8.78
N ASN A 148 15.22 25.74 -7.58
CA ASN A 148 14.74 25.20 -6.32
C ASN A 148 13.47 25.92 -5.79
N LEU A 149 13.03 26.95 -6.48
CA LEU A 149 11.78 27.67 -6.23
C LEU A 149 11.06 27.92 -7.56
N LEU A 150 9.85 27.47 -7.67
CA LEU A 150 8.93 27.80 -8.75
C LEU A 150 7.89 28.80 -8.24
N THR A 151 7.33 29.61 -9.15
CA THR A 151 6.21 30.50 -8.84
C THR A 151 5.17 30.37 -9.95
N ALA A 152 3.91 30.13 -9.57
CA ALA A 152 2.80 30.00 -10.51
C ALA A 152 1.56 30.72 -9.99
N ASP A 153 0.79 31.32 -10.91
CA ASP A 153 -0.49 31.94 -10.55
C ASP A 153 -1.56 30.88 -10.35
N TYR A 154 -2.33 31.02 -9.28
CA TYR A 154 -3.38 30.10 -8.89
C TYR A 154 -4.48 29.97 -9.97
N ASN A 155 -4.83 31.09 -10.66
CA ASN A 155 -5.83 31.05 -11.71
C ASN A 155 -5.36 30.22 -12.91
N ASP A 156 -4.08 30.31 -13.26
CA ASP A 156 -3.48 29.52 -14.33
C ASP A 156 -3.44 28.03 -14.01
N ILE A 157 -3.29 27.68 -12.72
CA ILE A 157 -3.35 26.30 -12.26
C ILE A 157 -4.78 25.75 -12.34
N LEU A 158 -5.79 26.54 -12.00
CA LEU A 158 -7.20 26.13 -12.07
C LEU A 158 -7.68 25.93 -13.51
N ASP A 159 -7.27 26.81 -14.44
CA ASP A 159 -7.72 26.77 -15.83
C ASP A 159 -6.89 25.80 -16.69
N ALA A 160 -7.50 24.66 -17.04
CA ALA A 160 -6.88 23.69 -17.95
C ALA A 160 -6.53 24.27 -19.32
N ASN A 161 -7.19 25.36 -19.74
CA ASN A 161 -7.00 26.01 -21.05
C ASN A 161 -6.14 27.28 -20.96
N SER A 162 -5.61 27.63 -19.78
CA SER A 162 -4.69 28.76 -19.65
C SER A 162 -3.52 28.62 -20.63
N GLU A 163 -3.22 29.69 -21.36
CA GLU A 163 -2.07 29.76 -22.28
C GLU A 163 -0.74 29.99 -21.55
N ALA A 164 -0.77 30.25 -20.22
CA ALA A 164 0.45 30.45 -19.46
C ALA A 164 1.32 29.18 -19.44
N GLU A 165 2.60 29.34 -19.72
CA GLU A 165 3.56 28.25 -19.51
C GLU A 165 3.82 28.06 -18.02
N MET A 166 3.58 26.83 -17.51
CA MET A 166 3.92 26.49 -16.14
C MET A 166 5.44 26.32 -16.00
N PRO A 167 6.03 26.88 -14.94
CA PRO A 167 7.44 26.68 -14.70
C PRO A 167 7.73 25.21 -14.35
N THR A 168 8.92 24.75 -14.72
CA THR A 168 9.41 23.40 -14.41
C THR A 168 10.72 23.47 -13.66
N ALA A 169 11.04 22.38 -12.94
CA ALA A 169 12.33 22.21 -12.27
C ALA A 169 12.93 20.86 -12.64
N GLN A 170 14.26 20.80 -12.75
CA GLN A 170 14.97 19.57 -13.11
C GLN A 170 15.73 19.03 -11.92
N VAL A 171 15.49 17.75 -11.62
CA VAL A 171 16.27 17.00 -10.64
C VAL A 171 17.57 16.54 -11.27
N THR A 172 18.69 16.81 -10.62
CA THR A 172 20.01 16.28 -10.97
C THR A 172 20.65 15.64 -9.75
N THR A 173 21.50 14.66 -10.01
CA THR A 173 22.21 13.94 -8.94
C THR A 173 23.67 13.85 -9.31
N ASP A 174 24.54 13.77 -8.32
CA ASP A 174 25.93 13.40 -8.52
C ASP A 174 25.99 11.87 -8.73
N ASN A 175 25.92 11.47 -9.98
CA ASN A 175 26.05 10.08 -10.41
C ASN A 175 27.50 9.65 -10.59
N SER A 176 28.47 10.37 -10.02
CA SER A 176 29.89 10.05 -10.14
C SER A 176 30.27 8.69 -9.52
N ALA A 177 29.38 8.12 -8.68
CA ALA A 177 29.51 6.75 -8.21
C ALA A 177 29.05 5.78 -9.33
N GLU A 178 29.97 5.04 -9.91
CA GLU A 178 29.79 4.08 -11.00
C GLU A 178 28.73 2.96 -10.70
N HIS A 179 28.25 2.89 -9.46
CA HIS A 179 27.39 1.82 -8.95
C HIS A 179 25.97 2.28 -8.60
N ILE A 180 25.56 3.50 -8.96
CA ILE A 180 24.18 3.96 -8.81
C ILE A 180 23.51 4.02 -10.17
N THR A 181 22.37 3.37 -10.30
CA THR A 181 21.49 3.51 -11.47
C THR A 181 20.14 3.96 -11.00
N ILE A 182 19.75 5.17 -11.37
CA ILE A 182 18.40 5.69 -11.08
C ILE A 182 17.43 4.99 -12.04
N THR A 183 16.39 4.39 -11.49
CA THR A 183 15.36 3.65 -12.22
C THR A 183 14.03 4.39 -12.26
N GLY A 184 13.87 5.45 -11.48
CA GLY A 184 12.67 6.29 -11.50
C GLY A 184 12.71 7.41 -10.49
N TYR A 185 11.83 8.36 -10.70
CA TYR A 185 11.58 9.49 -9.82
C TYR A 185 10.12 9.47 -9.40
N ALA A 186 9.84 9.88 -8.16
CA ALA A 186 8.48 10.04 -7.65
C ALA A 186 8.41 11.23 -6.69
N ILE A 187 7.24 11.80 -6.56
CA ILE A 187 6.92 12.74 -5.49
C ILE A 187 6.46 11.89 -4.30
N SER A 188 7.18 11.96 -3.18
CA SER A 188 6.85 11.18 -1.99
C SER A 188 5.87 11.91 -1.06
N ASN A 189 5.94 13.24 -1.01
CA ASN A 189 5.06 14.05 -0.18
C ASN A 189 4.95 15.47 -0.73
N VAL A 190 3.81 16.11 -0.50
CA VAL A 190 3.58 17.52 -0.78
C VAL A 190 2.96 18.16 0.45
N ARG A 191 3.55 19.23 0.94
CA ARG A 191 3.09 19.93 2.15
C ARG A 191 2.91 21.42 1.88
N ARG A 192 1.93 22.02 2.53
CA ARG A 192 1.78 23.47 2.65
C ARG A 192 1.75 23.85 4.12
N GLY A 193 2.88 24.26 4.67
CA GLY A 193 3.09 24.32 6.11
C GLY A 193 2.94 22.92 6.72
N ASP A 194 2.07 22.77 7.72
CA ASP A 194 1.78 21.50 8.37
C ASP A 194 0.68 20.68 7.66
N VAL A 195 0.06 21.23 6.62
CA VAL A 195 -1.02 20.56 5.88
C VAL A 195 -0.44 19.72 4.76
N ILE A 196 -0.75 18.44 4.75
CA ILE A 196 -0.41 17.52 3.67
C ILE A 196 -1.42 17.69 2.54
N TYR A 197 -0.93 17.84 1.31
CA TYR A 197 -1.73 17.83 0.09
C TYR A 197 -1.71 16.44 -0.54
N ASP A 198 -2.89 15.86 -0.77
CA ASP A 198 -2.99 14.57 -1.47
C ASP A 198 -2.73 14.74 -2.97
N ASN A 199 -1.47 14.54 -3.35
CA ASN A 199 -1.02 14.63 -4.74
C ASN A 199 -1.31 13.37 -5.56
N THR A 200 -1.94 12.35 -4.99
CA THR A 200 -2.19 11.07 -5.69
C THR A 200 -3.53 11.03 -6.40
N ALA A 201 -4.58 11.47 -5.73
CA ALA A 201 -5.94 11.45 -6.26
C ALA A 201 -6.14 12.54 -7.33
N ASN A 202 -5.57 13.72 -7.12
CA ASN A 202 -5.66 14.87 -8.04
C ASN A 202 -4.30 15.60 -8.08
N PRO A 203 -3.34 15.10 -8.87
CA PRO A 203 -1.96 15.57 -8.82
C PRO A 203 -1.83 17.04 -9.25
N LEU A 204 -1.39 17.89 -8.33
CA LEU A 204 -0.96 19.26 -8.60
C LEU A 204 0.45 19.32 -9.19
N PHE A 205 1.29 18.36 -8.80
CA PHE A 205 2.66 18.25 -9.27
C PHE A 205 2.88 16.88 -9.92
N ALA A 206 3.61 16.86 -11.00
CA ALA A 206 4.03 15.65 -11.68
C ALA A 206 5.55 15.63 -11.84
N ILE A 207 6.13 14.44 -11.89
CA ILE A 207 7.54 14.25 -12.16
C ILE A 207 7.69 13.25 -13.31
N SER A 208 8.55 13.57 -14.28
CA SER A 208 8.82 12.72 -15.44
C SER A 208 9.83 11.61 -15.11
N GLU A 209 9.95 10.64 -16.02
CA GLU A 209 11.00 9.61 -15.95
C GLU A 209 12.43 10.16 -16.01
N THR A 210 12.59 11.39 -16.49
CA THR A 210 13.88 12.10 -16.55
C THR A 210 14.12 13.04 -15.38
N GLY A 211 13.19 13.09 -14.40
CA GLY A 211 13.30 13.94 -13.22
C GLY A 211 12.89 15.40 -13.43
N GLU A 212 12.12 15.71 -14.48
CA GLU A 212 11.52 17.03 -14.66
C GLU A 212 10.24 17.12 -13.84
N ILE A 213 10.16 18.11 -12.94
CA ILE A 213 9.00 18.39 -12.10
C ILE A 213 8.19 19.50 -12.79
N SER A 214 6.89 19.27 -12.92
CA SER A 214 5.95 20.21 -13.55
C SER A 214 4.71 20.43 -12.70
N ILE A 215 4.04 21.57 -12.92
CA ILE A 215 2.75 21.90 -12.30
C ILE A 215 1.64 21.48 -13.27
N VAL A 216 0.68 20.71 -12.75
CA VAL A 216 -0.48 20.22 -13.51
C VAL A 216 -1.59 21.26 -13.46
N LYS A 217 -2.22 21.56 -14.60
CA LYS A 217 -3.36 22.47 -14.72
C LYS A 217 -4.69 21.72 -14.70
N GLY A 218 -5.78 22.44 -14.48
CA GLY A 218 -7.15 21.94 -14.59
C GLY A 218 -7.72 21.43 -13.29
N HIS A 219 -7.45 22.11 -12.20
CA HIS A 219 -8.03 21.82 -10.89
C HIS A 219 -9.36 22.56 -10.70
N ASP A 220 -10.32 21.90 -10.05
CA ASP A 220 -11.61 22.50 -9.71
C ASP A 220 -11.58 23.05 -8.29
N GLU A 221 -11.64 24.38 -8.16
CA GLU A 221 -11.66 25.07 -6.87
C GLU A 221 -12.81 24.61 -5.95
N ALA A 222 -13.93 24.21 -6.51
CA ALA A 222 -15.09 23.78 -5.73
C ALA A 222 -14.91 22.37 -5.13
N THR A 223 -14.08 21.54 -5.75
CA THR A 223 -13.81 20.15 -5.30
C THR A 223 -12.47 19.99 -4.59
N GLU A 224 -11.52 20.93 -4.79
CA GLU A 224 -10.17 20.91 -4.24
C GLU A 224 -10.05 21.78 -2.98
N THR A 225 -10.52 21.28 -1.85
CA THR A 225 -10.53 22.04 -0.58
C THR A 225 -9.12 22.36 -0.06
N ASN A 226 -8.11 21.55 -0.42
CA ASN A 226 -6.72 21.71 0.05
C ASN A 226 -5.84 22.52 -0.92
N LEU A 227 -6.27 22.71 -2.16
CA LEU A 227 -5.54 23.53 -3.12
C LEU A 227 -5.88 25.01 -2.90
N VAL A 228 -4.99 25.71 -2.24
CA VAL A 228 -5.08 27.14 -1.93
C VAL A 228 -3.74 27.82 -2.21
N PRO A 229 -3.72 29.14 -2.44
CA PRO A 229 -2.48 29.88 -2.57
C PRO A 229 -1.55 29.71 -1.37
N GLY A 230 -0.25 29.71 -1.60
CA GLY A 230 0.77 29.56 -0.57
C GLY A 230 2.01 28.82 -1.06
N VAL A 231 2.94 28.59 -0.15
CA VAL A 231 4.18 27.87 -0.45
C VAL A 231 4.00 26.39 -0.20
N TYR A 232 4.15 25.62 -1.26
CA TYR A 232 4.18 24.17 -1.23
C TYR A 232 5.62 23.67 -1.17
N THR A 233 5.86 22.68 -0.35
CA THR A 233 7.16 22.01 -0.24
C THR A 233 7.00 20.57 -0.71
N ILE A 234 7.90 20.15 -1.60
CA ILE A 234 7.84 18.83 -2.24
C ILE A 234 9.00 17.99 -1.76
N ASP A 235 8.69 16.80 -1.27
CA ASP A 235 9.66 15.75 -0.97
C ASP A 235 9.73 14.79 -2.15
N LEU A 236 10.93 14.43 -2.55
CA LEU A 236 11.15 13.56 -3.70
C LEU A 236 11.64 12.19 -3.26
N LYS A 237 11.27 11.19 -4.03
CA LYS A 237 11.75 9.82 -3.93
C LYS A 237 12.51 9.45 -5.20
N LEU A 238 13.75 9.05 -5.06
CA LEU A 238 14.53 8.45 -6.13
C LEU A 238 14.58 6.94 -5.97
N ASN A 239 14.13 6.24 -6.98
CA ASN A 239 14.26 4.80 -7.05
C ASN A 239 15.56 4.45 -7.77
N THR A 240 16.26 3.46 -7.24
CA THR A 240 17.49 2.93 -7.84
C THR A 240 17.37 1.41 -7.96
N ARG A 241 18.37 0.76 -8.57
CA ARG A 241 18.44 -0.70 -8.57
C ARG A 241 18.55 -1.32 -7.20
N ALA A 242 19.14 -0.59 -6.24
CA ALA A 242 19.38 -1.07 -4.87
C ALA A 242 18.34 -0.56 -3.85
N ALA A 243 17.52 0.39 -4.23
CA ALA A 243 16.45 0.95 -3.39
C ALA A 243 15.25 1.27 -4.29
N ASP A 244 14.28 0.38 -4.31
CA ASP A 244 13.05 0.51 -5.10
C ASP A 244 12.00 1.40 -4.41
N ALA A 245 10.81 1.44 -4.98
CA ALA A 245 9.71 2.25 -4.48
C ALA A 245 9.27 1.89 -3.03
N ASN A 246 9.51 0.65 -2.60
CA ASN A 246 9.12 0.16 -1.26
C ASN A 246 10.22 0.39 -0.21
N SER A 247 11.42 0.81 -0.63
CA SER A 247 12.52 1.13 0.28
C SER A 247 12.29 2.49 0.94
N GLU A 248 12.57 2.62 2.22
CA GLU A 248 12.59 3.91 2.92
C GLU A 248 13.78 4.81 2.51
N LEU A 249 14.76 4.23 1.80
CA LEU A 249 15.92 4.98 1.29
C LEU A 249 15.55 5.79 0.06
N GLY A 250 16.31 6.85 -0.20
CA GLY A 250 16.17 7.71 -1.38
C GLY A 250 15.06 8.76 -1.28
N ILE A 251 14.57 9.04 -0.09
CA ILE A 251 13.66 10.16 0.17
C ILE A 251 14.50 11.41 0.50
N TYR A 252 14.22 12.48 -0.23
CA TYR A 252 14.88 13.78 -0.07
C TYR A 252 13.81 14.80 0.29
N THR A 253 13.83 15.23 1.54
CA THR A 253 12.85 16.17 2.08
C THR A 253 13.18 17.60 1.66
N ASP A 254 12.14 18.43 1.54
CA ASP A 254 12.26 19.86 1.19
C ASP A 254 13.03 20.12 -0.12
N ALA A 255 12.88 19.21 -1.09
CA ALA A 255 13.66 19.22 -2.31
C ALA A 255 13.32 20.37 -3.26
N LEU A 256 12.06 20.80 -3.29
CA LEU A 256 11.57 21.89 -4.13
C LEU A 256 10.51 22.69 -3.39
N GLN A 257 10.55 24.00 -3.52
CA GLN A 257 9.45 24.88 -3.12
C GLN A 257 8.70 25.39 -4.33
N VAL A 258 7.38 25.47 -4.21
CA VAL A 258 6.49 26.07 -5.23
C VAL A 258 5.62 27.10 -4.55
N ASN A 259 5.79 28.34 -4.94
CA ASN A 259 4.97 29.46 -4.47
C ASN A 259 3.77 29.64 -5.40
N VAL A 260 2.60 29.21 -4.94
CA VAL A 260 1.33 29.42 -5.63
C VAL A 260 0.79 30.79 -5.20
N ILE A 261 0.84 31.75 -6.08
CA ILE A 261 0.46 33.14 -5.82
C ILE A 261 -0.95 33.41 -6.30
N SER A 262 -1.64 34.32 -5.62
CA SER A 262 -2.98 34.76 -6.02
C SER A 262 -3.31 36.12 -5.40
N ALA A 263 -4.09 36.93 -6.12
CA ALA A 263 -4.87 37.98 -5.50
C ALA A 263 -5.84 37.38 -4.45
N PRO A 264 -6.36 38.18 -3.51
CA PRO A 264 -7.35 37.74 -2.55
C PRO A 264 -8.60 37.17 -3.22
N ARG A 265 -9.08 36.00 -2.76
CA ARG A 265 -10.25 35.27 -3.30
C ARG A 265 -11.26 34.90 -2.24
N GLY A 266 -10.90 34.98 -0.99
CA GLY A 266 -11.76 34.68 0.14
C GLY A 266 -11.16 35.22 1.42
N LEU A 267 -12.03 35.59 2.35
CA LEU A 267 -11.67 36.13 3.65
C LEU A 267 -12.71 35.71 4.66
N SER A 268 -12.31 35.13 5.76
CA SER A 268 -13.19 34.77 6.87
C SER A 268 -12.49 34.90 8.21
N TYR A 269 -13.29 35.20 9.23
CA TYR A 269 -12.87 35.22 10.62
C TYR A 269 -13.65 34.16 11.41
N ALA A 270 -13.14 33.78 12.56
CA ALA A 270 -13.94 33.11 13.55
C ALA A 270 -14.92 34.09 14.20
N ASP A 271 -16.13 33.62 14.50
CA ASP A 271 -17.15 34.43 15.18
C ASP A 271 -16.65 34.94 16.53
N GLY A 272 -17.03 36.16 16.89
CA GLY A 272 -16.63 36.83 18.09
C GLY A 272 -17.78 37.14 19.05
N TYR A 273 -17.42 37.43 20.29
CA TYR A 273 -18.35 37.85 21.32
C TYR A 273 -17.85 39.09 22.03
N VAL A 274 -18.79 40.00 22.36
CA VAL A 274 -18.57 41.13 23.25
C VAL A 274 -19.56 41.10 24.38
N GLU A 275 -19.15 41.50 25.54
CA GLU A 275 -20.00 41.52 26.75
C GLU A 275 -20.52 42.93 27.03
N ALA A 276 -21.83 43.09 27.03
CA ALA A 276 -22.44 44.40 27.36
C ALA A 276 -22.19 44.82 28.79
N GLY A 277 -22.04 43.87 29.72
CA GLY A 277 -21.92 44.17 31.15
C GLY A 277 -23.16 44.87 31.73
N ASP A 278 -23.16 45.07 33.02
CA ASP A 278 -24.24 45.80 33.72
C ASP A 278 -23.80 47.18 34.26
N GLY A 279 -22.59 47.60 33.89
CA GLY A 279 -21.98 48.85 34.32
C GLY A 279 -21.38 48.81 35.70
N THR A 280 -21.35 47.66 36.37
CA THR A 280 -20.66 47.48 37.65
C THR A 280 -19.17 47.10 37.44
N SER A 281 -18.41 47.19 38.51
CA SER A 281 -17.00 46.71 38.47
C SER A 281 -16.90 45.19 38.52
N GLU A 282 -17.98 44.50 38.86
CA GLU A 282 -18.05 43.03 38.90
C GLU A 282 -18.38 42.45 37.51
N HIS A 283 -19.22 43.16 36.77
CA HIS A 283 -19.63 42.79 35.40
C HIS A 283 -19.36 43.96 34.43
N PRO A 284 -18.09 44.25 34.14
CA PRO A 284 -17.74 45.31 33.21
C PRO A 284 -18.09 44.92 31.77
N MET A 285 -18.26 45.91 30.90
CA MET A 285 -18.20 45.68 29.47
C MET A 285 -16.83 45.10 29.11
N ARG A 286 -16.82 44.15 28.20
CA ARG A 286 -15.59 43.62 27.59
C ARG A 286 -15.67 43.67 26.09
N GLY A 287 -14.64 44.21 25.50
CA GLY A 287 -14.43 44.23 24.05
C GLY A 287 -14.04 42.88 23.47
N PHE A 288 -13.57 42.93 22.26
CA PHE A 288 -13.18 41.74 21.48
C PHE A 288 -11.92 42.05 20.68
N THR A 289 -11.06 41.06 20.54
CA THR A 289 -9.96 41.10 19.61
C THR A 289 -10.00 39.79 18.83
N SER A 290 -10.13 39.87 17.50
CA SER A 290 -10.15 38.70 16.65
C SER A 290 -8.79 38.04 16.56
N GLU A 291 -8.75 36.80 16.17
CA GLU A 291 -7.58 36.22 15.56
C GLU A 291 -7.34 36.83 14.16
N ALA A 292 -6.18 36.58 13.58
CA ALA A 292 -5.93 36.94 12.19
C ALA A 292 -6.89 36.20 11.26
N PRO A 293 -7.41 36.87 10.22
CA PRO A 293 -8.36 36.21 9.31
C PRO A 293 -7.72 35.08 8.51
N VAL A 294 -8.54 34.12 8.12
CA VAL A 294 -8.18 33.14 7.10
C VAL A 294 -8.33 33.80 5.74
N LEU A 295 -7.20 34.13 5.12
CA LEU A 295 -7.13 34.68 3.77
C LEU A 295 -6.95 33.56 2.76
N ARG A 296 -7.84 33.46 1.78
CA ARG A 296 -7.64 32.67 0.58
C ARG A 296 -7.00 33.53 -0.47
N GLY A 297 -5.70 33.51 -0.54
CA GLY A 297 -4.84 34.36 -1.36
C GLY A 297 -3.43 34.41 -0.81
N SER A 298 -2.51 35.04 -1.54
CA SER A 298 -1.14 35.22 -1.06
C SER A 298 -1.09 36.27 0.05
N ALA A 299 -0.26 35.98 1.08
CA ALA A 299 -0.10 36.87 2.23
C ALA A 299 0.89 38.04 1.98
N GLU A 300 1.59 38.08 0.84
CA GLU A 300 2.59 39.08 0.54
C GLU A 300 1.94 40.46 0.28
N GLY A 301 2.36 41.47 1.02
CA GLY A 301 1.89 42.83 0.81
C GLY A 301 0.42 43.05 1.13
N VAL A 302 -0.18 42.26 2.02
CA VAL A 302 -1.59 42.40 2.41
C VAL A 302 -1.86 43.76 3.03
N ASN A 303 -3.08 44.30 2.73
CA ASN A 303 -3.59 45.51 3.36
C ASN A 303 -5.09 45.36 3.56
N TYR A 304 -5.50 45.34 4.84
CA TYR A 304 -6.88 45.17 5.27
C TYR A 304 -7.53 46.49 5.66
N ALA A 305 -8.86 46.63 5.39
CA ALA A 305 -9.63 47.75 5.90
C ALA A 305 -11.09 47.35 6.11
N ILE A 306 -11.73 47.91 7.15
CA ILE A 306 -13.18 47.78 7.35
C ILE A 306 -13.91 48.63 6.33
N VAL A 307 -14.85 48.06 5.60
CA VAL A 307 -15.69 48.73 4.58
C VAL A 307 -17.03 49.12 5.18
N ALA A 308 -17.66 48.22 5.89
CA ALA A 308 -18.92 48.44 6.53
C ALA A 308 -19.07 47.63 7.84
N VAL A 309 -19.89 48.12 8.73
CA VAL A 309 -20.39 47.37 9.90
C VAL A 309 -21.92 47.42 9.88
N LYS A 310 -22.53 46.24 9.97
CA LYS A 310 -23.98 46.09 9.97
C LYS A 310 -24.43 45.64 11.35
N ARG A 311 -25.44 46.27 11.91
CA ARG A 311 -26.13 45.85 13.12
C ARG A 311 -27.43 45.16 12.74
N ASN A 312 -27.57 43.87 13.10
CA ASN A 312 -28.75 43.06 12.75
C ASN A 312 -29.08 43.14 11.23
N GLY A 313 -28.03 43.13 10.39
CA GLY A 313 -28.13 43.17 8.91
C GLY A 313 -28.34 44.56 8.32
N VAL A 314 -28.29 45.67 9.11
CA VAL A 314 -28.43 47.04 8.65
C VAL A 314 -27.14 47.83 8.92
N GLU A 315 -26.61 48.53 7.94
CA GLU A 315 -25.41 49.35 8.12
C GLU A 315 -25.57 50.37 9.25
N ASP A 316 -24.53 50.44 10.11
CA ASP A 316 -24.47 51.29 11.29
C ASP A 316 -23.12 52.02 11.36
N GLU A 317 -23.08 53.24 10.82
CA GLU A 317 -21.88 54.08 10.84
C GLU A 317 -21.41 54.41 12.29
N SER A 318 -22.34 54.44 13.25
CA SER A 318 -21.99 54.73 14.63
C SER A 318 -21.32 53.56 15.31
N ALA A 319 -21.74 52.35 14.97
CA ALA A 319 -21.08 51.13 15.39
C ALA A 319 -19.71 50.98 14.72
N MET A 320 -19.58 51.30 13.43
CA MET A 320 -18.33 51.22 12.70
C MET A 320 -17.18 51.96 13.41
N ALA A 321 -17.47 53.09 14.03
CA ALA A 321 -16.47 53.88 14.78
C ALA A 321 -15.91 53.17 16.03
N LYS A 322 -16.55 52.07 16.46
CA LYS A 322 -16.09 51.22 17.60
C LYS A 322 -15.23 50.08 17.20
N PHE A 323 -15.13 49.80 15.92
CA PHE A 323 -14.26 48.76 15.36
C PHE A 323 -12.97 49.36 14.83
N SER A 324 -11.88 48.70 15.07
CA SER A 324 -10.58 49.05 14.46
C SER A 324 -9.97 47.78 13.85
N ILE A 325 -9.20 47.94 12.78
CA ILE A 325 -8.49 46.83 12.14
C ILE A 325 -7.01 47.20 11.99
N ASP A 326 -6.15 46.27 12.25
CA ASP A 326 -4.74 46.37 11.89
C ASP A 326 -4.58 46.07 10.40
N ALA A 327 -4.09 47.04 9.64
CA ALA A 327 -4.01 46.90 8.18
C ALA A 327 -3.05 45.83 7.68
N ALA A 328 -2.08 45.43 8.48
CA ALA A 328 -1.09 44.42 8.10
C ALA A 328 -1.48 43.00 8.51
N THR A 329 -2.16 42.87 9.65
CA THR A 329 -2.50 41.55 10.22
C THR A 329 -3.97 41.18 10.00
N GLY A 330 -4.84 42.16 9.71
CA GLY A 330 -6.28 41.97 9.62
C GLY A 330 -6.98 41.78 10.96
N ILE A 331 -6.28 41.89 12.09
CA ILE A 331 -6.86 41.74 13.43
C ILE A 331 -7.83 42.87 13.70
N ILE A 332 -9.07 42.52 14.04
CA ILE A 332 -10.13 43.46 14.37
C ILE A 332 -10.25 43.56 15.89
N THR A 333 -10.36 44.79 16.40
CA THR A 333 -10.50 45.06 17.83
C THR A 333 -11.69 45.92 18.09
N ILE A 334 -12.47 45.59 19.11
CA ILE A 334 -13.56 46.39 19.73
C ILE A 334 -13.12 46.67 21.17
N GLY A 335 -13.12 47.94 21.57
CA GLY A 335 -12.73 48.34 22.91
C GLY A 335 -13.78 48.03 23.97
N ASP A 336 -13.38 48.04 25.24
CA ASP A 336 -14.26 47.78 26.39
C ASP A 336 -15.33 48.85 26.59
N ASP A 337 -15.27 49.98 25.87
CA ASP A 337 -16.25 51.10 25.97
C ASP A 337 -17.23 51.09 24.78
N HIS A 338 -17.52 49.94 24.19
CA HIS A 338 -18.28 49.81 22.95
C HIS A 338 -19.74 50.30 23.07
N GLY A 339 -20.41 50.08 24.24
CA GLY A 339 -21.77 50.53 24.47
C GLY A 339 -22.84 49.80 23.66
N PHE A 340 -22.55 48.57 23.22
CA PHE A 340 -23.48 47.71 22.42
C PHE A 340 -24.56 47.14 23.35
N VAL A 341 -25.68 46.73 22.76
CA VAL A 341 -26.84 46.19 23.46
C VAL A 341 -26.90 44.68 23.33
N ILE A 342 -27.23 44.00 24.43
CA ILE A 342 -27.38 42.53 24.46
C ILE A 342 -28.33 42.08 23.34
N ASP A 343 -28.02 40.91 22.75
CA ASP A 343 -28.73 40.30 21.64
C ASP A 343 -28.54 40.98 20.25
N ASP A 344 -27.81 42.08 20.18
CA ASP A 344 -27.39 42.61 18.86
C ASP A 344 -26.32 41.71 18.22
N VAL A 345 -26.40 41.57 16.93
CA VAL A 345 -25.40 40.89 16.09
C VAL A 345 -24.82 41.90 15.14
N TYR A 346 -23.51 42.03 15.15
CA TYR A 346 -22.75 42.85 14.23
C TYR A 346 -22.04 42.00 13.21
N THR A 347 -22.16 42.34 11.92
CA THR A 347 -21.33 41.74 10.87
C THR A 347 -20.45 42.80 10.24
N VAL A 348 -19.24 42.41 9.86
CA VAL A 348 -18.20 43.33 9.38
C VAL A 348 -17.79 42.93 7.97
N ASP A 349 -17.95 43.87 7.05
CA ASP A 349 -17.41 43.74 5.70
C ASP A 349 -15.96 44.25 5.70
N VAL A 350 -15.04 43.38 5.25
CA VAL A 350 -13.62 43.69 5.26
C VAL A 350 -13.06 43.61 3.86
N SER A 351 -12.37 44.67 3.46
CA SER A 351 -11.62 44.67 2.20
C SER A 351 -10.20 44.24 2.41
N VAL A 352 -9.63 43.56 1.42
CA VAL A 352 -8.22 43.14 1.40
C VAL A 352 -7.64 43.28 0.00
N THR A 353 -6.40 43.78 -0.07
CA THR A 353 -5.53 43.75 -1.25
C THR A 353 -4.21 43.07 -0.86
N ASN A 354 -3.46 42.58 -1.85
CA ASN A 354 -2.12 42.07 -1.67
C ASN A 354 -1.21 42.47 -2.86
N ALA A 355 0.05 42.00 -2.86
CA ALA A 355 1.02 42.31 -3.91
C ALA A 355 0.57 41.88 -5.34
N TYR A 356 -0.41 40.98 -5.43
CA TYR A 356 -0.91 40.41 -6.68
C TYR A 356 -2.28 40.91 -7.07
N SER A 357 -2.85 41.83 -6.31
CA SER A 357 -4.09 42.52 -6.68
C SER A 357 -3.86 43.44 -7.89
N ALA A 358 -4.74 43.38 -8.88
CA ALA A 358 -4.67 44.34 -10.02
C ALA A 358 -4.92 45.77 -9.55
N GLU A 359 -4.40 46.73 -10.28
CA GLU A 359 -4.54 48.14 -9.93
C GLU A 359 -6.03 48.55 -9.88
N GLY A 360 -6.47 48.96 -8.70
CA GLY A 360 -7.85 49.40 -8.46
C GLY A 360 -8.82 48.23 -8.13
N GLU A 361 -8.40 47.00 -8.14
CA GLU A 361 -9.18 45.86 -7.70
C GLU A 361 -8.98 45.55 -6.21
N VAL A 362 -10.08 45.43 -5.49
CA VAL A 362 -10.10 45.15 -4.06
C VAL A 362 -11.08 44.01 -3.82
N TYR A 363 -10.65 42.98 -3.13
CA TYR A 363 -11.55 41.93 -2.65
C TYR A 363 -12.29 42.41 -1.40
N VAL A 364 -13.61 42.22 -1.33
CA VAL A 364 -14.43 42.48 -0.16
C VAL A 364 -15.06 41.19 0.32
N GLY A 365 -14.68 40.76 1.54
CA GLY A 365 -15.37 39.71 2.28
C GLY A 365 -16.62 40.35 2.94
N GLU A 366 -17.79 40.07 2.35
CA GLU A 366 -19.06 40.49 2.95
C GLU A 366 -19.35 39.63 4.18
N ASP A 367 -19.78 40.27 5.29
CA ASP A 367 -20.05 39.62 6.55
C ASP A 367 -18.91 38.70 7.02
N ALA A 368 -17.65 39.11 6.78
CA ALA A 368 -16.44 38.30 7.01
C ALA A 368 -16.22 37.96 8.50
N LEU A 369 -16.69 38.81 9.41
CA LEU A 369 -16.68 38.60 10.87
C LEU A 369 -18.09 38.79 11.40
N THR A 370 -18.56 37.86 12.23
CA THR A 370 -19.79 38.01 13.04
C THR A 370 -19.41 38.22 14.51
N VAL A 371 -19.98 39.25 15.13
CA VAL A 371 -19.81 39.55 16.59
C VAL A 371 -21.16 39.60 17.26
N THR A 372 -21.38 38.72 18.23
CA THR A 372 -22.62 38.66 19.01
C THR A 372 -22.43 39.37 20.35
N VAL A 373 -23.37 40.23 20.70
CA VAL A 373 -23.39 40.90 22.00
C VAL A 373 -24.09 40.03 23.03
N VAL A 374 -23.38 39.64 24.05
CA VAL A 374 -23.89 38.76 25.13
C VAL A 374 -23.90 39.48 26.45
N ASP A 375 -24.66 38.94 27.44
CA ASP A 375 -24.54 39.34 28.82
C ASP A 375 -23.16 38.92 29.37
N TRP A 376 -22.83 39.38 30.57
CA TRP A 376 -21.55 39.00 31.19
C TRP A 376 -21.44 37.48 31.37
N VAL A 377 -20.32 36.93 30.97
CA VAL A 377 -20.03 35.48 30.97
C VAL A 377 -18.83 35.19 31.86
N SER A 378 -18.98 34.26 32.77
CA SER A 378 -17.81 33.78 33.54
C SER A 378 -16.94 32.83 32.77
N ALA A 379 -15.64 32.85 33.01
CA ALA A 379 -14.76 31.79 32.57
C ALA A 379 -15.20 30.44 33.15
N PRO A 380 -14.81 29.33 32.54
CA PRO A 380 -14.90 28.01 33.13
C PRO A 380 -14.23 27.97 34.53
N ILE A 381 -14.94 27.40 35.54
CA ILE A 381 -14.47 27.39 36.93
C ILE A 381 -14.00 26.00 37.35
N SER A 382 -14.75 24.95 36.98
CA SER A 382 -14.39 23.58 37.27
C SER A 382 -14.88 22.62 36.19
N LEU A 383 -14.11 21.57 35.94
CA LEU A 383 -14.43 20.47 35.03
C LEU A 383 -13.92 19.17 35.62
N SER A 384 -14.77 18.15 35.70
CA SER A 384 -14.37 16.79 36.09
C SER A 384 -15.30 15.75 35.48
N TYR A 385 -14.78 14.54 35.26
CA TYR A 385 -15.53 13.37 34.80
C TYR A 385 -15.56 12.24 35.85
N GLY A 386 -14.74 12.38 36.89
CA GLY A 386 -14.59 11.33 37.89
C GLY A 386 -13.93 10.05 37.40
N ASN A 387 -14.26 8.95 38.05
CA ASN A 387 -13.76 7.62 37.69
C ASN A 387 -14.83 6.87 36.89
N VAL A 388 -14.44 6.38 35.71
CA VAL A 388 -15.29 5.64 34.82
C VAL A 388 -14.74 4.21 34.72
N SER A 389 -15.60 3.22 34.95
CA SER A 389 -15.29 1.82 34.72
C SER A 389 -16.04 1.35 33.50
N ALA A 390 -15.31 0.81 32.53
CA ALA A 390 -15.82 0.30 31.27
C ALA A 390 -15.35 -1.12 31.07
N GLN A 391 -15.90 -1.81 30.09
CA GLN A 391 -15.48 -3.12 29.69
C GLN A 391 -15.26 -3.13 28.19
N ARG A 392 -14.17 -3.73 27.72
CA ARG A 392 -13.92 -3.91 26.28
C ARG A 392 -15.15 -4.46 25.57
N LEU A 393 -15.43 -4.05 24.36
CA LEU A 393 -16.58 -4.39 23.52
C LEU A 393 -17.92 -3.78 23.96
N ILE A 394 -18.04 -3.20 25.13
CA ILE A 394 -19.31 -2.65 25.66
C ILE A 394 -19.29 -1.13 25.59
N GLU A 395 -20.28 -0.57 24.91
CA GLU A 395 -20.44 0.89 24.84
C GLU A 395 -20.51 1.53 26.23
N PHE A 396 -19.93 2.70 26.33
CA PHE A 396 -20.08 3.53 27.54
C PHE A 396 -20.14 5.01 27.20
N THR A 397 -20.66 5.78 28.13
CA THR A 397 -20.67 7.25 28.09
C THR A 397 -20.24 7.83 29.44
N ALA A 398 -19.59 8.99 29.37
CA ALA A 398 -19.21 9.76 30.56
C ALA A 398 -19.62 11.22 30.36
N SER A 399 -20.36 11.78 31.31
CA SER A 399 -20.79 13.18 31.27
C SER A 399 -19.91 14.03 32.19
N PRO A 400 -19.62 15.28 31.81
CA PRO A 400 -18.86 16.18 32.66
C PRO A 400 -19.69 16.68 33.86
N GLU A 401 -19.01 16.92 34.98
CA GLU A 401 -19.44 17.84 36.01
C GLU A 401 -18.73 19.17 35.73
N TYR A 402 -19.51 20.19 35.37
CA TYR A 402 -19.01 21.48 34.94
C TYR A 402 -19.64 22.61 35.73
N GLU A 403 -18.84 23.61 36.08
CA GLU A 403 -19.27 24.88 36.65
C GLU A 403 -18.58 26.03 35.93
N GLY A 404 -19.32 27.04 35.55
CA GLY A 404 -18.84 28.23 34.82
C GLY A 404 -19.84 28.76 33.80
N GLY A 405 -19.38 29.68 32.98
CA GLY A 405 -20.20 30.24 31.88
C GLY A 405 -20.40 29.22 30.77
N THR A 406 -21.65 29.15 30.27
CA THR A 406 -22.02 28.20 29.21
C THR A 406 -22.16 28.83 27.82
N THR A 407 -22.05 30.14 27.72
CA THR A 407 -22.11 30.85 26.43
C THR A 407 -20.87 30.54 25.62
N ALA A 408 -21.07 30.04 24.40
CA ALA A 408 -20.00 29.60 23.50
C ALA A 408 -19.02 28.60 24.13
N LEU A 409 -19.52 27.75 25.02
CA LEU A 409 -18.73 26.71 25.66
C LEU A 409 -18.50 25.57 24.70
N VAL A 410 -17.23 25.17 24.53
CA VAL A 410 -16.81 24.07 23.67
C VAL A 410 -15.94 23.11 24.46
N TYR A 411 -16.18 21.81 24.26
CA TYR A 411 -15.39 20.75 24.84
C TYR A 411 -14.53 20.07 23.79
N SER A 412 -13.31 19.73 24.15
CA SER A 412 -12.38 18.97 23.29
C SER A 412 -11.44 18.11 24.11
N PHE A 413 -10.85 17.08 23.52
CA PHE A 413 -9.71 16.42 24.14
C PHE A 413 -8.52 17.36 24.10
N ASP A 414 -7.82 17.51 25.24
CA ASP A 414 -6.61 18.33 25.33
C ASP A 414 -5.37 17.52 24.89
N ASN A 415 -5.31 16.27 25.34
CA ASN A 415 -4.31 15.31 24.91
C ASN A 415 -4.91 13.91 25.04
N LEU A 416 -5.17 13.26 23.92
CA LEU A 416 -5.71 11.91 23.89
C LEU A 416 -4.61 10.92 23.50
N ASP A 417 -4.47 9.84 24.28
CA ASP A 417 -3.58 8.73 23.95
C ASP A 417 -3.95 8.16 22.57
N GLU A 418 -2.96 7.94 21.69
CA GLU A 418 -3.18 7.42 20.35
C GLU A 418 -3.96 6.08 20.36
N SER A 419 -3.75 5.25 21.39
CA SER A 419 -4.48 3.98 21.56
C SER A 419 -5.96 4.13 21.84
N LEU A 420 -6.42 5.33 22.20
CA LEU A 420 -7.83 5.66 22.48
C LEU A 420 -8.47 6.46 21.33
N ALA A 421 -7.67 7.08 20.47
CA ALA A 421 -8.13 8.05 19.47
C ALA A 421 -9.16 7.48 18.49
N ASP A 422 -9.00 6.19 18.13
CA ASP A 422 -9.94 5.51 17.23
C ASP A 422 -11.26 5.07 17.89
N TYR A 423 -11.32 5.13 19.22
CA TYR A 423 -12.45 4.57 19.97
C TYR A 423 -13.24 5.59 20.74
N LEU A 424 -12.60 6.67 21.21
CA LEU A 424 -13.28 7.70 22.01
C LEU A 424 -13.69 8.88 21.13
N SER A 425 -14.89 9.36 21.36
CA SER A 425 -15.40 10.62 20.83
C SER A 425 -15.91 11.51 21.94
N ILE A 426 -15.86 12.83 21.73
CA ILE A 426 -16.42 13.83 22.63
C ILE A 426 -17.41 14.69 21.85
N ASP A 427 -18.57 14.91 22.44
CA ASP A 427 -19.54 15.88 21.93
C ASP A 427 -19.07 17.28 22.32
N SER A 428 -18.82 18.12 21.38
CA SER A 428 -18.24 19.45 21.61
C SER A 428 -19.18 20.43 22.33
N GLU A 429 -20.48 20.20 22.33
CA GLU A 429 -21.46 21.07 22.97
C GLU A 429 -21.78 20.61 24.40
N THR A 430 -21.87 19.31 24.62
CA THR A 430 -22.27 18.71 25.88
C THR A 430 -21.12 18.19 26.73
N GLY A 431 -19.94 18.01 26.13
CA GLY A 431 -18.80 17.40 26.77
C GLY A 431 -18.93 15.90 27.02
N VAL A 432 -19.98 15.25 26.51
CA VAL A 432 -20.16 13.81 26.70
C VAL A 432 -19.12 13.03 25.93
N ILE A 433 -18.33 12.24 26.65
CA ILE A 433 -17.39 11.29 26.05
C ILE A 433 -18.13 9.98 25.82
N SER A 434 -17.89 9.35 24.67
CA SER A 434 -18.51 8.05 24.34
C SER A 434 -17.53 7.12 23.66
N ALA A 435 -17.72 5.82 23.88
CA ALA A 435 -17.14 4.74 23.09
C ALA A 435 -18.28 3.87 22.55
N ALA A 436 -18.21 3.53 21.28
CA ALA A 436 -19.21 2.70 20.62
C ALA A 436 -19.10 1.23 21.06
N GLN A 437 -20.18 0.49 20.92
CA GLN A 437 -20.17 -0.95 21.10
C GLN A 437 -19.17 -1.61 20.14
N MET A 438 -18.52 -2.68 20.58
CA MET A 438 -17.43 -3.38 19.88
C MET A 438 -16.12 -2.61 19.82
N HIS A 439 -15.90 -1.59 20.64
CA HIS A 439 -14.58 -0.98 20.78
C HIS A 439 -13.56 -1.98 21.31
N GLU A 440 -12.35 -1.94 20.80
CA GLU A 440 -11.27 -2.86 21.21
C GLU A 440 -10.22 -2.15 22.11
N ILE A 441 -10.60 -1.17 22.90
CA ILE A 441 -9.71 -0.51 23.86
C ILE A 441 -9.04 -1.58 24.73
N THR A 442 -7.73 -1.56 24.79
CA THR A 442 -6.96 -2.53 25.57
C THR A 442 -7.28 -2.38 27.06
N PRO A 443 -7.46 -3.48 27.83
CA PRO A 443 -7.67 -3.40 29.27
C PRO A 443 -6.52 -2.68 29.97
N GLY A 444 -6.89 -1.80 30.91
CA GLY A 444 -5.93 -0.99 31.65
C GLY A 444 -6.53 0.26 32.25
N ASP A 445 -5.68 1.06 32.85
CA ASP A 445 -6.03 2.35 33.43
C ASP A 445 -5.52 3.48 32.52
N TYR A 446 -6.41 4.41 32.19
CA TYR A 446 -6.14 5.54 31.31
C TYR A 446 -6.53 6.84 31.98
N THR A 447 -5.81 7.91 31.69
CA THR A 447 -6.18 9.28 32.06
C THR A 447 -6.50 10.06 30.80
N VAL A 448 -7.74 10.47 30.64
CA VAL A 448 -8.19 11.29 29.51
C VAL A 448 -8.33 12.72 30.01
N VAL A 449 -7.63 13.64 29.34
CA VAL A 449 -7.67 15.07 29.66
C VAL A 449 -8.61 15.77 28.69
N VAL A 450 -9.57 16.47 29.25
CA VAL A 450 -10.58 17.25 28.51
C VAL A 450 -10.41 18.72 28.81
N LYS A 451 -10.51 19.54 27.80
CA LYS A 451 -10.56 20.98 27.87
C LYS A 451 -11.99 21.48 27.66
N ALA A 452 -12.47 22.34 28.55
CA ALA A 452 -13.65 23.15 28.34
C ALA A 452 -13.23 24.61 28.19
N SER A 453 -13.60 25.24 27.09
CA SER A 453 -13.25 26.62 26.79
C SER A 453 -14.44 27.42 26.34
N ASN A 454 -14.48 28.68 26.72
CA ASN A 454 -15.31 29.69 26.12
C ASN A 454 -14.43 30.90 25.77
N PHE A 455 -15.01 31.94 25.20
CA PHE A 455 -14.23 33.12 24.78
C PHE A 455 -13.63 33.92 25.95
N VAL A 456 -13.96 33.62 27.22
CA VAL A 456 -13.41 34.27 28.43
C VAL A 456 -12.23 33.51 28.99
N GLY A 457 -12.18 32.20 28.83
CA GLY A 457 -11.10 31.38 29.36
C GLY A 457 -11.31 29.88 29.13
N GLU A 458 -10.39 29.10 29.67
CA GLU A 458 -10.41 27.65 29.55
C GLU A 458 -10.06 26.97 30.88
N ILE A 459 -10.47 25.72 31.01
CA ILE A 459 -10.10 24.83 32.10
C ILE A 459 -9.93 23.42 31.59
N THR A 460 -9.04 22.67 32.18
CA THR A 460 -8.90 21.24 31.92
C THR A 460 -9.43 20.43 33.08
N GLY A 461 -10.07 19.31 32.75
CA GLY A 461 -10.53 18.30 33.69
C GLY A 461 -10.04 16.91 33.26
N THR A 462 -10.09 15.97 34.17
CA THR A 462 -9.63 14.61 33.92
C THR A 462 -10.74 13.58 34.11
N MET A 463 -10.73 12.56 33.25
CA MET A 463 -11.46 11.31 33.41
C MET A 463 -10.45 10.20 33.68
N ASN A 464 -10.62 9.48 34.79
CA ASN A 464 -9.88 8.24 35.03
C ASN A 464 -10.70 7.09 34.48
N LEU A 465 -10.27 6.50 33.39
CA LEU A 465 -10.95 5.40 32.72
C LEU A 465 -10.26 4.09 33.07
N HIS A 466 -10.98 3.16 33.68
CA HIS A 466 -10.56 1.79 33.86
C HIS A 466 -11.32 0.89 32.89
N VAL A 467 -10.59 0.11 32.08
CA VAL A 467 -11.18 -0.83 31.12
C VAL A 467 -10.84 -2.26 31.54
N ASP A 468 -11.87 -3.05 31.78
CA ASP A 468 -11.74 -4.47 32.05
C ASP A 468 -11.77 -5.30 30.76
N GLU A 469 -11.17 -6.49 30.79
CA GLU A 469 -11.30 -7.46 29.71
C GLU A 469 -12.71 -8.03 29.64
N HIS A 470 -13.27 -8.14 28.43
CA HIS A 470 -14.55 -8.80 28.23
C HIS A 470 -14.36 -10.34 28.13
N PRO A 471 -15.13 -11.15 28.87
CA PRO A 471 -14.98 -12.61 28.84
C PRO A 471 -15.14 -13.27 27.48
N CYS A 472 -15.85 -12.62 26.54
CA CYS A 472 -16.02 -13.11 25.18
C CYS A 472 -14.91 -12.68 24.22
N TYR A 473 -14.02 -11.75 24.62
CA TYR A 473 -13.00 -11.24 23.72
C TYR A 473 -11.88 -12.25 23.49
N PHE A 474 -11.42 -12.30 22.24
CA PHE A 474 -10.22 -13.05 21.81
C PHE A 474 -9.64 -12.43 20.54
N THR A 475 -8.34 -12.56 20.35
CA THR A 475 -7.63 -11.84 19.29
C THR A 475 -7.44 -12.67 18.04
N TYR A 476 -7.37 -14.00 18.13
CA TYR A 476 -7.06 -14.81 16.98
C TYR A 476 -7.70 -16.20 16.98
N ILE A 477 -7.87 -16.72 15.77
CA ILE A 477 -8.08 -18.13 15.47
C ILE A 477 -7.01 -18.51 14.45
N ARG A 478 -6.26 -19.56 14.68
CA ARG A 478 -5.25 -20.07 13.77
C ARG A 478 -5.35 -21.58 13.64
N TYR A 479 -5.13 -22.08 12.45
CA TYR A 479 -4.94 -23.47 12.18
C TYR A 479 -3.47 -23.71 11.82
N GLY A 480 -2.86 -24.79 12.29
CA GLY A 480 -1.47 -25.12 11.98
C GLY A 480 -1.22 -25.10 10.47
N ASN A 481 -0.01 -24.77 10.08
CA ASN A 481 0.39 -24.54 8.70
C ASN A 481 1.42 -25.59 8.27
N ASN A 482 1.08 -26.43 7.28
CA ASN A 482 1.98 -27.51 6.83
C ASN A 482 3.07 -27.02 5.85
N LEU A 483 3.10 -25.74 5.53
CA LEU A 483 4.14 -25.14 4.68
C LEU A 483 5.35 -24.63 5.47
N GLY A 484 5.30 -24.64 6.80
CA GLY A 484 6.37 -24.15 7.67
C GLY A 484 6.48 -22.62 7.73
N LEU A 485 5.42 -21.91 7.32
CA LEU A 485 5.35 -20.45 7.41
C LEU A 485 5.04 -20.01 8.84
N ASP A 486 5.35 -18.76 9.16
CA ASP A 486 5.04 -18.16 10.46
C ASP A 486 3.51 -18.06 10.65
N GLU A 487 3.02 -18.78 11.67
CA GLU A 487 1.60 -18.79 12.02
C GLU A 487 1.10 -17.44 12.56
N THR A 488 1.99 -16.52 12.87
CA THR A 488 1.62 -15.21 13.43
C THR A 488 1.25 -14.19 12.37
N THR A 489 1.80 -14.32 11.17
CA THR A 489 1.68 -13.32 10.10
C THR A 489 1.03 -13.85 8.84
N GLU A 490 1.00 -15.17 8.65
CA GLU A 490 0.56 -15.78 7.40
C GLU A 490 -0.81 -16.46 7.54
N ALA A 491 -1.51 -16.53 6.42
CA ALA A 491 -2.79 -17.22 6.34
C ALA A 491 -2.65 -18.72 6.67
N SER A 492 -3.60 -19.28 7.43
CA SER A 492 -3.68 -20.72 7.67
C SER A 492 -3.83 -21.45 6.35
N GLN A 493 -2.80 -22.21 5.94
CA GLN A 493 -2.76 -22.83 4.62
C GLN A 493 -2.10 -24.21 4.63
N PHE A 494 -2.69 -25.11 3.84
CA PHE A 494 -2.28 -26.49 3.77
C PHE A 494 -2.12 -26.93 2.33
N ARG A 495 -0.95 -27.46 1.98
CA ARG A 495 -0.69 -28.02 0.66
C ARG A 495 -0.57 -29.54 0.78
N PHE A 496 -1.24 -30.23 -0.13
CA PHE A 496 -1.21 -31.68 -0.24
C PHE A 496 -0.80 -32.09 -1.67
N HIS A 497 0.04 -33.11 -1.77
CA HIS A 497 0.48 -33.66 -3.06
C HIS A 497 -0.21 -35.01 -3.36
N SER A 498 -0.86 -35.59 -2.38
CA SER A 498 -1.58 -36.84 -2.52
C SER A 498 -2.81 -36.93 -1.63
N LEU A 499 -3.76 -37.77 -2.02
CA LEU A 499 -4.95 -38.03 -1.23
C LEU A 499 -4.63 -38.74 0.09
N SER A 500 -3.55 -39.53 0.10
CA SER A 500 -3.09 -40.22 1.33
C SER A 500 -2.58 -39.22 2.39
N GLU A 501 -2.03 -38.07 1.98
CA GLU A 501 -1.65 -37.01 2.91
C GLU A 501 -2.88 -36.38 3.58
N ILE A 502 -3.93 -36.10 2.81
CA ILE A 502 -5.19 -35.57 3.33
C ILE A 502 -5.81 -36.56 4.32
N GLN A 503 -5.89 -37.85 3.92
CA GLN A 503 -6.43 -38.91 4.75
C GLN A 503 -5.62 -39.15 6.04
N SER A 504 -4.29 -39.04 5.93
CA SER A 504 -3.38 -39.20 7.08
C SER A 504 -3.49 -38.03 8.05
N MET A 505 -3.70 -36.80 7.56
CA MET A 505 -3.93 -35.63 8.42
C MET A 505 -5.29 -35.72 9.11
N GLY A 506 -6.34 -36.06 8.40
CA GLY A 506 -7.68 -36.33 8.89
C GLY A 506 -8.39 -35.16 9.58
N THR A 507 -7.75 -34.59 10.60
CA THR A 507 -8.28 -33.48 11.40
C THR A 507 -7.23 -32.43 11.68
N ILE A 508 -7.68 -31.17 11.84
CA ILE A 508 -6.83 -30.05 12.20
C ILE A 508 -7.47 -29.30 13.37
N THR A 509 -6.72 -29.15 14.46
CA THR A 509 -7.16 -28.47 15.68
C THR A 509 -6.79 -26.99 15.59
N PRO A 510 -7.70 -26.05 15.92
CA PRO A 510 -7.36 -24.64 15.99
C PRO A 510 -6.51 -24.32 17.22
N THR A 511 -5.73 -23.25 17.12
CA THR A 511 -5.16 -22.53 18.26
C THR A 511 -5.86 -21.19 18.39
N THR A 512 -6.10 -20.75 19.62
CA THR A 512 -6.81 -19.51 19.93
C THR A 512 -6.43 -19.06 21.33
N ASP A 513 -6.60 -17.78 21.62
CA ASP A 513 -6.46 -17.19 22.94
C ASP A 513 -7.82 -17.06 23.68
N ILE A 514 -8.87 -17.72 23.20
CA ILE A 514 -10.15 -17.78 23.93
C ILE A 514 -9.91 -18.35 25.33
N ASN A 515 -10.24 -17.57 26.35
CA ASN A 515 -10.06 -17.99 27.73
C ASN A 515 -11.09 -19.10 28.10
N PRO A 516 -10.68 -20.33 28.33
CA PRO A 516 -11.58 -21.45 28.64
C PRO A 516 -12.29 -21.29 29.99
N ASN A 517 -11.79 -20.40 30.85
CA ASN A 517 -12.34 -20.14 32.19
C ASN A 517 -13.16 -18.86 32.26
N SER A 518 -13.43 -18.22 31.14
CA SER A 518 -14.20 -16.96 31.09
C SER A 518 -15.68 -17.12 31.44
N GLY A 519 -16.19 -18.34 31.42
CA GLY A 519 -17.63 -18.61 31.55
C GLY A 519 -18.42 -18.44 30.24
N ALA A 520 -17.78 -17.91 29.19
CA ALA A 520 -18.43 -17.78 27.89
C ALA A 520 -18.61 -19.16 27.20
N THR A 521 -19.74 -19.33 26.57
CA THR A 521 -20.00 -20.50 25.71
C THR A 521 -19.42 -20.23 24.33
N VAL A 522 -18.52 -21.08 23.88
CA VAL A 522 -17.91 -20.97 22.55
C VAL A 522 -18.60 -21.92 21.58
N ARG A 523 -18.97 -21.39 20.42
CA ARG A 523 -19.54 -22.17 19.31
C ARG A 523 -18.75 -21.90 18.04
N TRP A 524 -18.57 -22.95 17.26
CA TRP A 524 -17.85 -22.88 15.99
C TRP A 524 -18.80 -23.18 14.85
N SER A 525 -18.61 -22.46 13.77
CA SER A 525 -19.33 -22.70 12.52
C SER A 525 -18.37 -22.54 11.35
N SER A 526 -18.75 -23.11 10.22
CA SER A 526 -17.96 -22.91 9.01
C SER A 526 -18.87 -22.61 7.82
N ARG A 527 -18.37 -21.77 6.94
CA ARG A 527 -18.94 -21.52 5.63
C ARG A 527 -17.96 -22.06 4.59
N GLN A 528 -18.37 -23.08 3.88
CA GLN A 528 -17.58 -23.62 2.79
C GLN A 528 -17.85 -22.82 1.53
N VAL A 529 -16.79 -22.47 0.88
CA VAL A 529 -16.83 -21.64 -0.31
C VAL A 529 -16.86 -22.49 -1.56
N ILE A 530 -16.36 -23.71 -1.50
CA ILE A 530 -16.48 -24.69 -2.56
C ILE A 530 -17.20 -25.92 -1.98
N GLN A 531 -18.41 -26.12 -2.43
CA GLN A 531 -19.40 -27.02 -1.83
C GLN A 531 -19.03 -28.50 -1.78
N SER A 532 -17.89 -28.93 -2.26
CA SER A 532 -17.63 -30.36 -2.42
C SER A 532 -16.36 -30.85 -1.76
N ALA A 533 -15.66 -29.98 -1.00
CA ALA A 533 -14.42 -30.43 -0.34
C ALA A 533 -14.68 -31.38 0.83
N GLY A 534 -15.91 -31.46 1.34
CA GLY A 534 -16.27 -32.34 2.45
C GLY A 534 -15.67 -31.92 3.79
N ILE A 535 -15.13 -30.70 3.89
CA ILE A 535 -14.53 -30.20 5.12
C ILE A 535 -15.62 -29.70 6.05
N THR A 536 -15.62 -30.17 7.28
CA THR A 536 -16.57 -29.74 8.31
C THR A 536 -15.84 -29.25 9.55
N VAL A 537 -16.48 -28.38 10.32
CA VAL A 537 -16.01 -27.95 11.63
C VAL A 537 -16.83 -28.62 12.72
N ASP A 538 -16.18 -29.09 13.78
CA ASP A 538 -16.86 -29.49 15.00
C ASP A 538 -17.33 -28.26 15.77
N GLU A 539 -18.64 -28.18 16.03
CA GLU A 539 -19.27 -26.98 16.60
C GLU A 539 -18.83 -26.63 18.03
N ASN A 540 -18.24 -27.57 18.76
CA ASN A 540 -17.83 -27.36 20.14
C ASN A 540 -16.32 -27.13 20.27
N SER A 541 -15.51 -27.76 19.41
CA SER A 541 -14.05 -27.72 19.53
C SER A 541 -13.35 -26.92 18.44
N GLY A 542 -14.06 -26.57 17.36
CA GLY A 542 -13.46 -25.91 16.21
C GLY A 542 -12.57 -26.82 15.35
N VAL A 543 -12.49 -28.11 15.67
CA VAL A 543 -11.67 -29.05 14.90
C VAL A 543 -12.23 -29.19 13.48
N LEU A 544 -11.37 -28.94 12.49
CA LEU A 544 -11.68 -29.21 11.10
C LEU A 544 -11.49 -30.68 10.78
N ASN A 545 -12.50 -31.30 10.17
CA ASN A 545 -12.44 -32.63 9.61
C ASN A 545 -12.34 -32.53 8.09
N LEU A 546 -11.28 -33.09 7.52
CA LEU A 546 -10.96 -32.94 6.09
C LEU A 546 -11.83 -33.82 5.17
N GLY A 547 -12.70 -34.64 5.75
CA GLY A 547 -13.54 -35.55 5.01
C GLY A 547 -12.78 -36.78 4.47
N THR A 548 -13.54 -37.83 4.15
CA THR A 548 -12.98 -39.09 3.66
C THR A 548 -13.07 -39.25 2.15
N THR A 549 -13.74 -38.35 1.46
CA THR A 549 -14.00 -38.43 0.01
C THR A 549 -12.99 -37.61 -0.76
N ALA A 550 -11.88 -38.23 -1.00
CA ALA A 550 -10.78 -37.76 -1.83
C ALA A 550 -11.19 -37.33 -3.25
N ASP A 551 -12.21 -37.92 -3.82
CA ASP A 551 -12.74 -37.60 -5.16
C ASP A 551 -13.18 -36.14 -5.30
N ASN A 552 -13.49 -35.47 -4.19
CA ASN A 552 -13.92 -34.08 -4.19
C ASN A 552 -12.77 -33.07 -4.35
N TRP A 553 -11.52 -33.47 -4.08
CA TRP A 553 -10.34 -32.62 -4.18
C TRP A 553 -9.66 -32.70 -5.55
N GLU A 554 -9.94 -33.75 -6.32
CA GLU A 554 -9.37 -33.99 -7.64
C GLU A 554 -10.18 -33.36 -8.79
N GLY A 555 -11.28 -32.71 -8.49
CA GLY A 555 -12.24 -32.24 -9.48
C GLY A 555 -11.77 -31.06 -10.32
N GLU A 556 -12.42 -30.92 -11.47
CA GLU A 556 -12.28 -29.78 -12.38
C GLU A 556 -12.81 -28.48 -11.74
N ASN A 557 -12.37 -27.32 -12.25
CA ASN A 557 -12.92 -26.00 -11.91
C ASN A 557 -12.69 -25.48 -10.48
N GLY A 558 -11.43 -25.52 -10.01
CA GLY A 558 -11.01 -24.82 -8.78
C GLY A 558 -11.26 -25.60 -7.49
N ARG A 559 -11.67 -26.84 -7.55
CA ARG A 559 -11.79 -27.73 -6.39
C ARG A 559 -10.44 -28.07 -5.73
N GLN A 560 -9.35 -27.74 -6.42
CA GLN A 560 -7.99 -27.95 -5.93
C GLN A 560 -7.56 -26.89 -4.92
N LEU A 561 -8.36 -25.86 -4.68
CA LEU A 561 -8.09 -24.80 -3.72
C LEU A 561 -9.32 -24.53 -2.84
N PRO A 562 -9.80 -25.48 -2.04
CA PRO A 562 -10.88 -25.21 -1.11
C PRO A 562 -10.51 -24.12 -0.11
N VAL A 563 -11.48 -23.28 0.19
CA VAL A 563 -11.39 -22.27 1.27
C VAL A 563 -12.56 -22.48 2.21
N VAL A 564 -12.28 -22.51 3.50
CA VAL A 564 -13.28 -22.63 4.56
C VAL A 564 -13.17 -21.40 5.44
N PHE A 565 -14.23 -20.63 5.53
CA PHE A 565 -14.32 -19.58 6.55
C PHE A 565 -14.80 -20.19 7.85
N VAL A 566 -13.97 -20.11 8.86
CA VAL A 566 -14.28 -20.63 10.18
C VAL A 566 -14.57 -19.48 11.12
N THR A 567 -15.72 -19.52 11.78
CA THR A 567 -16.15 -18.53 12.76
C THR A 567 -16.19 -19.16 14.13
N ALA A 568 -15.51 -18.56 15.09
CA ALA A 568 -15.73 -18.82 16.52
C ALA A 568 -16.58 -17.70 17.10
N THR A 569 -17.61 -18.06 17.86
CA THR A 569 -18.48 -17.15 18.59
C THR A 569 -18.43 -17.48 20.06
N ALA A 570 -17.95 -16.54 20.87
CA ALA A 570 -18.02 -16.60 22.31
C ALA A 570 -19.25 -15.81 22.78
N ALA A 571 -20.08 -16.40 23.63
CA ALA A 571 -21.32 -15.80 24.11
C ALA A 571 -21.46 -15.92 25.62
N LEU A 572 -21.87 -14.84 26.28
CA LEU A 572 -22.12 -14.76 27.71
C LEU A 572 -23.21 -13.73 28.00
N ASP A 573 -24.21 -14.06 28.82
CA ASP A 573 -25.25 -13.15 29.30
C ASP A 573 -26.00 -12.32 28.24
N GLY A 574 -26.18 -12.93 27.06
CA GLY A 574 -26.88 -12.28 25.93
C GLY A 574 -25.99 -11.46 25.00
N PHE A 575 -24.73 -11.27 25.36
CA PHE A 575 -23.70 -10.68 24.50
C PHE A 575 -22.96 -11.77 23.73
N SER A 576 -22.49 -11.44 22.52
CA SER A 576 -21.65 -12.35 21.76
C SER A 576 -20.59 -11.59 20.94
N TYR A 577 -19.41 -12.17 20.86
CA TYR A 577 -18.31 -11.69 20.04
C TYR A 577 -17.85 -12.80 19.09
N SER A 578 -17.57 -12.46 17.85
CA SER A 578 -17.21 -13.44 16.82
C SER A 578 -16.01 -12.96 16.01
N ARG A 579 -15.14 -13.91 15.67
CA ARG A 579 -14.12 -13.71 14.65
C ARG A 579 -14.23 -14.79 13.57
N THR A 580 -14.00 -14.39 12.34
CA THR A 580 -14.00 -15.29 11.18
C THR A 580 -12.65 -15.25 10.51
N VAL A 581 -12.07 -16.41 10.22
CA VAL A 581 -10.81 -16.54 9.51
C VAL A 581 -10.94 -17.47 8.32
N PRO A 582 -10.27 -17.19 7.20
CA PRO A 582 -10.17 -18.13 6.10
C PRO A 582 -9.11 -19.18 6.37
N VAL A 583 -9.41 -20.43 6.05
CA VAL A 583 -8.47 -21.55 6.04
C VAL A 583 -8.37 -22.08 4.62
N PHE A 584 -7.17 -22.13 4.09
CA PHE A 584 -6.89 -22.42 2.70
C PHE A 584 -6.31 -23.83 2.54
N PHE A 585 -6.79 -24.52 1.54
CA PHE A 585 -6.29 -25.86 1.20
C PHE A 585 -5.89 -25.88 -0.27
N HIS A 586 -4.75 -26.44 -0.58
CA HIS A 586 -4.26 -26.59 -1.94
C HIS A 586 -3.92 -28.06 -2.20
N PHE A 587 -4.53 -28.62 -3.23
CA PHE A 587 -4.13 -29.93 -3.76
C PHE A 587 -3.26 -29.69 -5.00
N SER A 588 -1.97 -30.01 -4.89
CA SER A 588 -0.99 -29.83 -5.97
C SER A 588 -1.21 -30.78 -7.11
N LYS A 589 -2.24 -30.50 -7.92
CA LYS A 589 -2.52 -31.21 -9.15
C LYS A 589 -2.81 -30.19 -10.24
N PRO A 590 -2.01 -30.14 -11.31
CA PRO A 590 -2.27 -29.24 -12.41
C PRO A 590 -3.62 -29.59 -13.08
N TYR A 591 -4.39 -28.58 -13.40
CA TYR A 591 -5.57 -28.72 -14.23
C TYR A 591 -5.14 -28.76 -15.70
N ASN A 592 -5.24 -29.93 -16.31
CA ASN A 592 -4.95 -30.11 -17.74
C ASN A 592 -6.21 -29.89 -18.56
N ASN A 593 -6.24 -28.81 -19.33
CA ASN A 593 -7.16 -28.74 -20.45
C ASN A 593 -6.51 -29.43 -21.65
N ALA A 594 -7.13 -30.51 -22.14
CA ALA A 594 -6.53 -31.56 -22.94
C ALA A 594 -5.98 -31.20 -24.33
N SER A 595 -6.02 -29.93 -24.74
CA SER A 595 -5.62 -29.56 -26.10
C SER A 595 -4.12 -29.31 -26.31
N TYR A 596 -3.40 -28.92 -25.26
CA TYR A 596 -1.95 -28.66 -25.30
C TYR A 596 -1.31 -29.02 -23.97
N ASN A 597 -0.79 -30.22 -23.89
CA ASN A 597 -0.15 -30.72 -22.69
C ASN A 597 1.32 -30.28 -22.65
N ILE A 598 1.66 -29.38 -21.73
CA ILE A 598 3.04 -29.29 -21.26
C ILE A 598 3.18 -30.36 -20.17
N GLU A 599 3.47 -31.57 -20.58
CA GLU A 599 3.63 -32.69 -19.65
C GLU A 599 4.72 -32.34 -18.63
N ASN A 600 4.44 -32.58 -17.38
CA ASN A 600 5.34 -32.44 -16.23
C ASN A 600 5.70 -31.03 -15.76
N VAL A 601 5.09 -29.97 -16.26
CA VAL A 601 5.32 -28.63 -15.70
C VAL A 601 4.52 -28.46 -14.43
N THR A 602 5.18 -28.01 -13.37
CA THR A 602 4.52 -27.52 -12.16
C THR A 602 4.85 -26.05 -11.90
N VAL A 603 3.90 -25.31 -11.34
CA VAL A 603 4.08 -23.92 -10.90
C VAL A 603 3.55 -23.83 -9.50
N GLU A 604 4.43 -23.57 -8.56
CA GLU A 604 4.07 -23.53 -7.14
C GLU A 604 4.52 -22.21 -6.53
N TYR A 605 3.54 -21.47 -6.00
CA TYR A 605 3.78 -20.31 -5.15
C TYR A 605 3.92 -20.78 -3.70
N THR A 606 4.86 -20.22 -2.96
CA THR A 606 4.99 -20.45 -1.52
C THR A 606 5.27 -19.12 -0.82
N PRO A 607 4.29 -18.59 -0.07
CA PRO A 607 2.92 -19.09 0.16
C PRO A 607 2.06 -19.12 -1.12
N PHE A 608 1.08 -20.02 -1.19
CA PHE A 608 0.11 -20.04 -2.29
C PHE A 608 -1.08 -19.11 -2.05
N VAL A 609 -1.20 -18.56 -0.85
CA VAL A 609 -2.11 -17.48 -0.51
C VAL A 609 -1.35 -16.17 -0.53
N PHE A 610 -1.72 -15.29 -1.42
CA PHE A 610 -1.19 -13.94 -1.44
C PHE A 610 -2.07 -13.06 -0.54
N HIS A 611 -1.61 -12.85 0.71
CA HIS A 611 -2.26 -12.03 1.72
C HIS A 611 -1.77 -10.59 1.58
N VAL A 612 -2.66 -9.64 1.32
CA VAL A 612 -2.29 -8.31 0.86
C VAL A 612 -3.27 -7.23 1.31
N SER A 613 -2.72 -6.06 1.66
CA SER A 613 -3.50 -4.85 1.89
C SER A 613 -4.13 -4.35 0.58
N PRO A 614 -5.44 -4.10 0.53
CA PRO A 614 -6.08 -3.53 -0.65
C PRO A 614 -5.65 -2.07 -0.90
N GLN A 615 -5.31 -1.32 0.14
CA GLN A 615 -4.89 0.08 0.03
C GLN A 615 -3.43 0.20 -0.39
N ARG A 616 -2.54 -0.55 0.25
CA ARG A 616 -1.09 -0.47 -0.03
C ARG A 616 -0.66 -1.30 -1.24
N GLY A 617 -1.48 -2.30 -1.62
CA GLY A 617 -1.09 -3.26 -2.63
C GLY A 617 0.08 -4.14 -2.18
N GLY A 618 0.70 -4.80 -3.13
CA GLY A 618 1.85 -5.66 -2.84
C GLY A 618 2.19 -6.64 -3.97
N ARG A 619 3.16 -7.49 -3.70
CA ARG A 619 3.68 -8.48 -4.64
C ARG A 619 3.77 -9.85 -3.98
N SER A 620 3.32 -10.90 -4.66
CA SER A 620 3.45 -12.29 -4.18
C SER A 620 4.90 -12.78 -4.29
N ALA A 621 5.17 -13.92 -3.65
CA ALA A 621 6.38 -14.67 -3.96
C ALA A 621 6.46 -15.02 -5.47
N VAL A 622 7.68 -15.19 -5.97
CA VAL A 622 7.94 -15.73 -7.31
C VAL A 622 7.68 -17.25 -7.26
N PRO A 623 6.95 -17.82 -8.24
CA PRO A 623 6.68 -19.25 -8.23
C PRO A 623 7.92 -20.07 -8.56
N VAL A 624 8.01 -21.25 -7.98
CA VAL A 624 8.93 -22.29 -8.43
C VAL A 624 8.30 -23.03 -9.61
N ILE A 625 9.00 -23.03 -10.75
CA ILE A 625 8.58 -23.72 -11.97
C ILE A 625 9.49 -24.91 -12.18
N THR A 626 8.91 -26.12 -12.30
CA THR A 626 9.65 -27.34 -12.54
C THR A 626 9.14 -28.06 -13.78
N GLY A 627 9.89 -29.06 -14.26
CA GLY A 627 9.51 -29.89 -15.41
C GLY A 627 9.81 -29.30 -16.77
N ILE A 628 10.43 -28.11 -16.84
CA ILE A 628 10.83 -27.47 -18.08
C ILE A 628 12.17 -26.76 -17.89
N ALA A 629 13.06 -26.92 -18.86
CA ALA A 629 14.41 -26.37 -18.78
C ALA A 629 14.48 -24.87 -19.11
N ASP A 630 13.58 -24.39 -19.98
CA ASP A 630 13.53 -23.00 -20.39
C ASP A 630 12.07 -22.51 -20.43
N TYR A 631 11.73 -21.64 -19.53
CA TYR A 631 10.42 -20.99 -19.43
C TYR A 631 10.48 -19.49 -19.76
N SER A 632 11.58 -19.02 -20.32
CA SER A 632 11.79 -17.59 -20.66
C SER A 632 10.77 -17.07 -21.66
N THR A 633 10.24 -17.96 -22.51
CA THR A 633 9.23 -17.66 -23.53
C THR A 633 7.80 -17.78 -23.06
N PHE A 634 7.57 -18.17 -21.80
CA PHE A 634 6.22 -18.28 -21.28
C PHE A 634 5.69 -16.95 -20.79
N TYR A 635 4.37 -16.81 -20.96
CA TYR A 635 3.58 -15.80 -20.31
C TYR A 635 2.67 -16.43 -19.25
N MET A 636 2.54 -15.77 -18.15
CA MET A 636 1.57 -16.11 -17.13
C MET A 636 0.50 -15.02 -17.05
N ASP A 637 -0.73 -15.43 -16.86
CA ASP A 637 -1.86 -14.52 -16.71
C ASP A 637 -2.82 -15.04 -15.63
N TYR A 638 -3.34 -14.14 -14.83
CA TYR A 638 -4.39 -14.44 -13.86
C TYR A 638 -5.74 -14.42 -14.58
N ARG A 639 -6.07 -15.49 -15.28
CA ARG A 639 -7.17 -15.48 -16.26
C ARG A 639 -8.48 -16.03 -15.78
N ARG A 640 -8.45 -16.99 -14.92
CA ARG A 640 -9.65 -17.65 -14.43
C ARG A 640 -9.75 -17.45 -12.94
N ALA A 641 -10.12 -16.27 -12.57
CA ALA A 641 -10.58 -16.08 -11.23
C ALA A 641 -12.04 -16.53 -11.17
N PHE A 642 -12.32 -17.45 -10.30
CA PHE A 642 -13.60 -18.11 -10.30
C PHE A 642 -14.56 -17.46 -9.34
N ASN A 643 -14.11 -17.07 -8.18
CA ASN A 643 -15.00 -16.68 -7.12
C ASN A 643 -14.36 -15.63 -6.22
N TYR A 644 -15.18 -14.70 -5.81
CA TYR A 644 -14.90 -13.79 -4.71
C TYR A 644 -15.77 -14.16 -3.50
N TYR A 645 -15.20 -14.09 -2.33
CA TYR A 645 -15.87 -14.42 -1.09
C TYR A 645 -15.58 -13.36 -0.06
N ASN A 646 -16.59 -12.58 0.28
CA ASN A 646 -16.45 -11.60 1.36
C ASN A 646 -16.33 -12.32 2.70
N LEU A 647 -15.42 -11.88 3.55
CA LEU A 647 -15.17 -12.48 4.84
C LEU A 647 -16.38 -12.37 5.76
N ASN A 648 -17.02 -11.23 5.77
CA ASN A 648 -18.14 -10.91 6.65
C ASN A 648 -19.51 -11.21 6.04
N GLY A 649 -19.58 -11.48 4.75
CA GLY A 649 -20.82 -11.77 4.03
C GLY A 649 -21.70 -10.55 3.77
N VAL A 650 -21.20 -9.32 4.05
CA VAL A 650 -21.93 -8.06 3.85
C VAL A 650 -21.03 -7.02 3.20
N LYS A 651 -21.62 -6.13 2.42
CA LYS A 651 -20.95 -4.95 1.87
C LYS A 651 -20.81 -3.84 2.90
N SER A 652 -20.03 -2.81 2.56
CA SER A 652 -19.89 -1.60 3.38
C SER A 652 -21.22 -0.88 3.66
N ASP A 653 -22.19 -1.00 2.77
CA ASP A 653 -23.56 -0.46 2.93
C ASP A 653 -24.49 -1.36 3.76
N GLY A 654 -23.99 -2.48 4.31
CA GLY A 654 -24.76 -3.45 5.09
C GLY A 654 -25.61 -4.41 4.25
N THR A 655 -25.61 -4.31 2.92
CA THR A 655 -26.34 -5.26 2.07
C THR A 655 -25.59 -6.59 1.98
N PRO A 656 -26.30 -7.74 1.91
CA PRO A 656 -25.65 -9.03 1.80
C PRO A 656 -24.79 -9.12 0.54
N PHE A 657 -23.55 -9.59 0.71
CA PHE A 657 -22.77 -10.09 -0.39
C PHE A 657 -23.34 -11.42 -0.84
N VAL A 658 -23.72 -11.51 -2.09
CA VAL A 658 -23.99 -12.80 -2.69
C VAL A 658 -22.62 -13.42 -2.96
N ASP A 659 -22.23 -14.37 -2.13
CA ASP A 659 -21.02 -15.16 -2.35
C ASP A 659 -20.98 -15.63 -3.80
N GLY A 660 -19.84 -15.45 -4.44
CA GLY A 660 -19.67 -15.65 -5.85
C GLY A 660 -20.24 -16.99 -6.28
N GLN A 661 -21.39 -16.94 -6.90
CA GLN A 661 -21.89 -18.08 -7.63
C GLN A 661 -20.79 -18.45 -8.62
N PRO A 662 -20.34 -19.70 -8.65
CA PRO A 662 -19.47 -20.14 -9.72
C PRO A 662 -20.20 -19.83 -11.01
N ASN A 663 -19.79 -18.78 -11.69
CA ASN A 663 -20.42 -18.47 -12.94
C ASN A 663 -19.94 -19.46 -13.97
N ALA A 664 -20.82 -20.35 -14.37
CA ALA A 664 -20.58 -21.33 -15.42
C ALA A 664 -20.14 -20.69 -16.75
N SER A 665 -20.26 -19.38 -16.90
CA SER A 665 -19.89 -18.63 -18.11
C SER A 665 -18.61 -17.79 -18.02
N GLY A 666 -17.90 -17.80 -16.88
CA GLY A 666 -16.64 -17.05 -16.73
C GLY A 666 -16.77 -15.52 -16.71
N GLY A 667 -18.00 -14.98 -16.81
CA GLY A 667 -18.25 -13.55 -16.91
C GLY A 667 -18.39 -12.83 -15.58
N SER A 668 -18.84 -13.50 -14.54
CA SER A 668 -19.25 -12.78 -13.32
C SER A 668 -18.11 -12.37 -12.41
N PHE A 669 -17.01 -13.11 -12.35
CA PHE A 669 -15.86 -12.68 -11.55
C PHE A 669 -15.24 -11.42 -12.14
N MET A 670 -14.93 -11.44 -13.43
CA MET A 670 -14.39 -10.27 -14.12
C MET A 670 -15.36 -9.09 -14.06
N GLN A 671 -16.66 -9.36 -14.11
CA GLN A 671 -17.68 -8.34 -14.00
C GLN A 671 -17.76 -7.78 -12.57
N ASN A 672 -17.68 -8.61 -11.56
CA ASN A 672 -17.72 -8.18 -10.17
C ASN A 672 -16.47 -7.37 -9.80
N MET A 673 -15.29 -7.82 -10.22
CA MET A 673 -14.05 -7.05 -10.07
C MET A 673 -14.11 -5.74 -10.87
N TRP A 674 -14.68 -5.78 -12.06
CA TRP A 674 -14.86 -4.58 -12.88
C TRP A 674 -15.78 -3.57 -12.19
N ILE A 675 -16.85 -4.03 -11.56
CA ILE A 675 -17.73 -3.16 -10.76
C ILE A 675 -16.99 -2.62 -9.54
N ALA A 676 -16.25 -3.46 -8.83
CA ALA A 676 -15.45 -3.07 -7.68
C ALA A 676 -14.41 -1.98 -8.01
N CYS A 677 -13.87 -2.03 -9.23
CA CYS A 677 -12.95 -1.02 -9.75
C CYS A 677 -13.65 0.16 -10.46
N GLY A 678 -14.97 0.35 -10.27
CA GLY A 678 -15.71 1.48 -10.82
C GLY A 678 -16.19 1.34 -12.26
N ASN A 679 -16.28 0.10 -12.77
CA ASN A 679 -16.85 -0.24 -14.09
C ASN A 679 -16.32 0.58 -15.27
N GLY A 680 -15.05 0.99 -15.20
CA GLY A 680 -14.36 1.71 -16.29
C GLY A 680 -14.88 3.11 -16.62
N SER A 681 -16.10 3.44 -16.21
CA SER A 681 -16.71 4.75 -16.50
C SER A 681 -16.44 5.80 -15.42
N ASN A 682 -16.24 5.37 -14.19
CA ASN A 682 -16.04 6.29 -13.05
C ASN A 682 -14.57 6.47 -12.66
N LEU A 683 -13.68 5.60 -13.12
CA LEU A 683 -12.28 5.57 -12.69
C LEU A 683 -11.29 5.61 -13.86
N GLY A 684 -11.65 6.23 -14.98
CA GLY A 684 -10.71 6.47 -16.06
C GLY A 684 -10.07 5.21 -16.67
N GLN A 685 -10.87 4.15 -16.91
CA GLN A 685 -10.43 2.91 -17.57
C GLN A 685 -9.59 1.96 -16.72
N LYS A 686 -9.67 2.01 -15.40
CA LYS A 686 -9.09 0.98 -14.56
C LYS A 686 -9.65 -0.40 -14.94
N THR A 687 -8.78 -1.36 -15.16
CA THR A 687 -9.18 -2.74 -15.49
C THR A 687 -8.85 -3.65 -14.31
N PRO A 688 -9.80 -4.49 -13.86
CA PRO A 688 -9.60 -5.28 -12.65
C PRO A 688 -8.47 -6.30 -12.78
N VAL A 689 -8.43 -7.01 -13.88
CA VAL A 689 -7.43 -8.07 -14.11
C VAL A 689 -7.15 -8.14 -15.60
N SER A 690 -5.93 -8.12 -16.06
CA SER A 690 -5.53 -8.73 -17.30
C SER A 690 -4.21 -8.19 -17.84
N PHE A 691 -3.34 -9.08 -18.21
CA PHE A 691 -2.17 -8.80 -19.02
C PHE A 691 -2.54 -8.56 -20.50
N PHE A 692 -3.72 -9.03 -20.91
CA PHE A 692 -4.19 -8.92 -22.29
C PHE A 692 -5.31 -7.88 -22.41
N GLN A 693 -5.42 -7.31 -23.62
CA GLN A 693 -6.56 -6.47 -23.98
C GLN A 693 -7.87 -7.27 -23.90
N SER A 694 -9.00 -6.58 -23.95
CA SER A 694 -10.35 -7.18 -23.84
C SER A 694 -10.63 -8.31 -24.85
N ASN A 695 -9.87 -8.35 -25.96
CA ASN A 695 -9.94 -9.46 -26.93
C ASN A 695 -9.28 -10.76 -26.41
N GLY A 696 -8.62 -10.73 -25.25
CA GLY A 696 -7.97 -11.87 -24.62
C GLY A 696 -6.75 -12.42 -25.39
N ARG A 697 -6.24 -11.71 -26.39
CA ARG A 697 -5.22 -12.21 -27.32
C ARG A 697 -4.04 -11.27 -27.48
N THR A 698 -4.27 -9.97 -27.40
CA THR A 698 -3.22 -8.96 -27.58
C THR A 698 -2.68 -8.57 -26.22
N PRO A 699 -1.37 -8.74 -25.95
CA PRO A 699 -0.76 -8.23 -24.74
C PRO A 699 -1.01 -6.73 -24.59
N LYS A 700 -1.28 -6.27 -23.38
CA LYS A 700 -1.30 -4.83 -23.09
C LYS A 700 0.11 -4.28 -23.21
N THR A 701 0.22 -3.11 -23.78
CA THR A 701 1.51 -2.39 -23.87
C THR A 701 1.98 -1.88 -22.51
N ASP A 702 1.04 -1.62 -21.62
CA ASP A 702 1.29 -1.30 -20.22
C ASP A 702 0.23 -2.00 -19.34
N PRO A 703 0.52 -3.19 -18.84
CA PRO A 703 -0.40 -3.91 -17.96
C PRO A 703 -0.44 -3.34 -16.54
N THR A 704 0.42 -2.40 -16.21
CA THR A 704 0.72 -2.04 -14.82
C THR A 704 -0.07 -0.84 -14.31
N SER A 705 -0.33 0.17 -15.15
CA SER A 705 -0.81 1.47 -14.66
C SER A 705 -2.30 1.53 -14.31
N ASN A 706 -3.14 0.66 -14.87
CA ASN A 706 -4.60 0.72 -14.67
C ASN A 706 -5.22 -0.66 -14.37
N THR A 707 -4.47 -1.53 -13.73
CA THR A 707 -4.90 -2.92 -13.47
C THR A 707 -4.77 -3.21 -11.98
N LEU A 708 -5.87 -3.59 -11.32
CA LEU A 708 -5.83 -4.00 -9.91
C LEU A 708 -4.82 -5.12 -9.67
N LEU A 709 -4.82 -6.09 -10.55
CA LEU A 709 -4.09 -7.35 -10.40
C LEU A 709 -3.49 -7.78 -11.74
N TYR A 710 -2.21 -8.09 -11.76
CA TYR A 710 -1.53 -8.65 -12.93
C TYR A 710 -0.40 -9.61 -12.54
N VAL A 711 0.07 -10.40 -13.50
CA VAL A 711 1.27 -11.22 -13.34
C VAL A 711 2.44 -10.50 -14.01
N ASP A 712 3.55 -10.35 -13.30
CA ASP A 712 4.75 -9.72 -13.82
C ASP A 712 5.44 -10.65 -14.85
N ASN A 713 5.40 -10.26 -16.10
CA ASN A 713 6.06 -10.99 -17.19
C ASN A 713 7.33 -10.30 -17.70
N THR A 714 7.88 -9.36 -16.96
CA THR A 714 9.06 -8.59 -17.38
C THR A 714 10.25 -9.50 -17.63
N ALA A 715 10.78 -9.47 -18.83
CA ALA A 715 11.93 -10.30 -19.19
C ALA A 715 13.17 -9.89 -18.40
N GLY A 716 13.84 -10.87 -17.80
CA GLY A 716 15.05 -10.65 -16.98
C GLY A 716 14.79 -10.13 -15.58
N SER A 717 13.53 -9.89 -15.19
CA SER A 717 13.18 -9.50 -13.83
C SER A 717 13.35 -10.68 -12.87
N SER A 718 13.96 -10.45 -11.71
CA SER A 718 13.98 -11.42 -10.59
C SER A 718 12.58 -11.68 -10.04
N ASN A 719 11.65 -10.78 -10.26
CA ASN A 719 10.25 -10.88 -9.84
C ASN A 719 9.34 -11.47 -10.93
N LYS A 720 9.92 -11.98 -12.02
CA LYS A 720 9.14 -12.56 -13.12
C LYS A 720 8.19 -13.63 -12.61
N TYR A 721 6.93 -13.52 -13.05
CA TYR A 721 5.82 -14.40 -12.68
C TYR A 721 5.25 -14.23 -11.26
N SER A 722 5.70 -13.26 -10.48
CA SER A 722 4.96 -12.88 -9.28
C SER A 722 3.63 -12.22 -9.64
N VAL A 723 2.66 -12.35 -8.75
CA VAL A 723 1.38 -11.65 -8.85
C VAL A 723 1.50 -10.29 -8.15
N VAL A 724 1.09 -9.24 -8.83
CA VAL A 724 1.14 -7.86 -8.31
C VAL A 724 -0.28 -7.35 -8.11
N VAL A 725 -0.52 -6.75 -6.96
CA VAL A 725 -1.72 -5.98 -6.64
C VAL A 725 -1.34 -4.51 -6.57
N ASN A 726 -1.95 -3.69 -7.40
CA ASN A 726 -1.74 -2.25 -7.38
C ASN A 726 -2.54 -1.60 -6.24
N PRO A 727 -1.99 -0.57 -5.59
CA PRO A 727 -2.65 0.12 -4.48
C PRO A 727 -3.87 0.93 -4.94
N ASN A 728 -4.80 1.18 -4.03
CA ASN A 728 -5.90 2.14 -4.19
C ASN A 728 -6.76 1.93 -5.46
N MET A 729 -6.94 0.69 -5.89
CA MET A 729 -7.69 0.37 -7.10
C MET A 729 -9.18 0.07 -6.84
N TRP A 730 -9.61 0.05 -5.58
CA TRP A 730 -10.96 -0.27 -5.19
C TRP A 730 -11.87 0.96 -5.21
N TYR A 731 -13.03 0.81 -5.83
CA TYR A 731 -14.11 1.81 -5.82
C TYR A 731 -15.13 1.53 -4.73
N ASP A 732 -15.48 0.25 -4.55
CA ASP A 732 -16.40 -0.21 -3.51
C ASP A 732 -15.60 -0.97 -2.43
N ASP A 733 -15.45 -0.34 -1.28
CA ASP A 733 -14.72 -0.88 -0.14
C ASP A 733 -15.20 -2.25 0.34
N GLY A 734 -16.46 -2.60 0.08
CA GLY A 734 -16.99 -3.90 0.44
C GLY A 734 -16.29 -5.06 -0.26
N TRP A 735 -15.66 -4.82 -1.42
CA TRP A 735 -14.90 -5.83 -2.16
C TRP A 735 -13.45 -5.95 -1.70
N ALA A 736 -12.97 -4.99 -0.95
CA ALA A 736 -11.58 -4.94 -0.52
C ALA A 736 -11.28 -5.83 0.70
N ASP A 737 -12.28 -6.52 1.23
CA ASP A 737 -12.15 -7.43 2.38
C ASP A 737 -12.70 -8.80 2.03
N GLY A 738 -11.85 -9.64 1.45
CA GLY A 738 -12.27 -10.97 1.02
C GLY A 738 -11.25 -11.74 0.20
N VAL A 739 -11.60 -12.97 -0.11
CA VAL A 739 -10.75 -13.92 -0.82
C VAL A 739 -11.14 -14.00 -2.28
N PHE A 740 -10.17 -13.77 -3.15
CA PHE A 740 -10.29 -14.04 -4.58
C PHE A 740 -9.60 -15.36 -4.91
N HIS A 741 -10.40 -16.30 -5.35
CA HIS A 741 -9.94 -17.60 -5.77
C HIS A 741 -9.75 -17.61 -7.28
N GLY A 742 -8.55 -17.87 -7.75
CA GLY A 742 -8.25 -17.82 -9.16
C GLY A 742 -7.24 -18.84 -9.62
N GLN A 743 -6.88 -18.75 -10.87
CA GLN A 743 -5.89 -19.60 -11.51
C GLN A 743 -4.89 -18.79 -12.31
N ILE A 744 -3.64 -19.14 -12.19
CA ILE A 744 -2.58 -18.69 -13.08
C ILE A 744 -2.56 -19.60 -14.29
N THR A 745 -2.62 -19.02 -15.46
CA THR A 745 -2.52 -19.71 -16.75
C THR A 745 -1.15 -19.46 -17.36
N ILE A 746 -0.48 -20.52 -17.76
CA ILE A 746 0.76 -20.44 -18.53
C ILE A 746 0.45 -20.56 -20.02
N THR A 747 1.04 -19.68 -20.79
CA THR A 747 0.94 -19.68 -22.25
C THR A 747 2.33 -19.55 -22.88
N ASN A 748 2.66 -20.38 -23.86
CA ASN A 748 3.86 -20.20 -24.66
C ASN A 748 3.56 -19.29 -25.86
N ILE A 749 4.27 -18.17 -25.98
CA ILE A 749 4.07 -17.17 -27.03
C ILE A 749 4.52 -17.67 -28.42
N GLY A 750 5.44 -18.61 -28.46
CA GLY A 750 5.96 -19.19 -29.72
C GLY A 750 4.96 -20.09 -30.46
N LEU A 751 3.91 -20.52 -29.77
CA LEU A 751 2.79 -21.22 -30.37
C LEU A 751 1.78 -20.16 -30.77
N ASN A 752 1.40 -20.06 -32.05
CA ASN A 752 0.44 -19.12 -32.64
C ASN A 752 -0.65 -18.64 -31.64
N ALA A 753 -0.27 -17.67 -30.85
CA ALA A 753 -0.97 -17.28 -29.62
C ALA A 753 -2.42 -16.81 -29.82
N ALA A 754 -2.80 -16.50 -31.04
CA ALA A 754 -4.09 -15.90 -31.34
C ALA A 754 -5.28 -16.85 -31.20
N SER A 755 -5.12 -18.16 -31.50
CA SER A 755 -6.19 -19.14 -31.40
C SER A 755 -6.16 -19.93 -30.08
N ASP A 756 -5.03 -19.94 -29.39
CA ASP A 756 -4.73 -20.96 -28.42
C ASP A 756 -4.82 -20.47 -26.96
N LEU A 757 -4.95 -19.15 -26.75
CA LEU A 757 -5.14 -18.58 -25.41
C LEU A 757 -6.42 -19.07 -24.71
N ASN A 758 -7.43 -19.50 -25.46
CA ASN A 758 -8.62 -20.15 -24.89
C ASN A 758 -8.38 -21.64 -24.58
N ASN A 759 -7.31 -22.20 -25.15
CA ASN A 759 -6.89 -23.58 -24.98
C ASN A 759 -5.59 -23.69 -24.18
N ALA A 760 -5.17 -22.60 -23.56
CA ALA A 760 -3.92 -22.53 -22.83
C ALA A 760 -3.93 -23.49 -21.65
N VAL A 761 -3.22 -24.16 -21.60
CA VAL A 761 -2.30 -25.17 -21.48
C VAL A 761 -2.20 -25.75 -20.07
N GLN A 762 -1.93 -24.99 -19.05
CA GLN A 762 -2.01 -25.45 -17.66
C GLN A 762 -2.39 -24.29 -16.77
N THR A 763 -3.27 -24.56 -15.83
CA THR A 763 -3.72 -23.60 -14.83
C THR A 763 -3.32 -24.10 -13.45
N PHE A 764 -2.76 -23.18 -12.65
CA PHE A 764 -2.32 -23.45 -11.29
C PHE A 764 -3.11 -22.58 -10.34
N PRO A 765 -3.69 -23.13 -9.28
CA PRO A 765 -4.50 -22.36 -8.36
C PRO A 765 -3.64 -21.41 -7.52
N ILE A 766 -4.17 -20.21 -7.30
CA ILE A 766 -3.65 -19.22 -6.35
C ILE A 766 -4.83 -18.53 -5.68
N ALA A 767 -4.73 -18.25 -4.39
CA ALA A 767 -5.67 -17.41 -3.68
C ALA A 767 -5.06 -16.05 -3.39
N ILE A 768 -5.86 -15.00 -3.54
CA ILE A 768 -5.49 -13.66 -3.10
C ILE A 768 -6.46 -13.27 -2.00
N TRP A 769 -5.93 -13.02 -0.83
CA TRP A 769 -6.70 -12.56 0.31
C TRP A 769 -6.43 -11.08 0.52
N PHE A 770 -7.41 -10.26 0.15
CA PHE A 770 -7.43 -8.84 0.49
C PHE A 770 -7.93 -8.69 1.92
N ASP A 771 -7.14 -8.05 2.74
CA ASP A 771 -7.40 -7.87 4.16
C ASP A 771 -7.21 -6.40 4.54
N LYS A 772 -8.32 -5.74 4.85
CA LYS A 772 -8.32 -4.33 5.26
C LYS A 772 -7.58 -4.08 6.58
N SER A 773 -7.45 -5.07 7.43
CA SER A 773 -6.69 -4.92 8.68
C SER A 773 -5.20 -4.67 8.45
N LEU A 774 -4.73 -4.90 7.22
CA LEU A 774 -3.36 -4.60 6.79
C LEU A 774 -3.19 -3.17 6.22
N ASN A 775 -4.24 -2.35 6.13
CA ASN A 775 -4.18 -1.00 5.54
C ASN A 775 -3.35 -0.02 6.37
#